data_35af54e3b8d45f8bd6fd46e83c657e7c
#
_entry.id   35af54e3b8d45f8bd6fd46e83c657e7c
#
_cell.length_a   1.000
_cell.length_b   1.000
_cell.length_c   1.000
_cell.angle_alpha   90.00
_cell.angle_beta   90.00
_cell.angle_gamma   90.00
#
_symmetry.space_group_name_H-M   'P 1'
#
loop_
_entity.id
_entity.type
_entity.pdbx_description
1 polymer ?
#
loop_
_entity_poly.entity_id
_entity_poly.type
_entity_poly.pdbx_seq_one_letter_code
_entity_poly.pdbx_strand_id
1 'polypeptide(L)'
;MLPRGVAGLSCCNQILEPIHPVMIGTIGKLLILISMVAGILSGLTFLRSSRLDDRVLEWKRIGRYSWGVLTVGTLASFGLLMYLNVTHAFEYAYVYENTSLALPLDYLVAASWAGQEGSFLLWIVMNSLVGVAVMKFAREYESPVMAVIALCQVFLITMIAGLQIGSIPIGASPFATLVEKFPTAPMIQAGIIPTDGQGLNDLLQNYWMVIHPPILFSGFASMIVPFAFAVTALWKRRYTEWVRPALPWSLFAVLALGVGIALGGYWAYITLNFGGYWAWDPVENSSLVPWLIGIAAVHTMIVQKRSGHSHKAALFLTILAYILVVYSTFLTRSGILGDISVHSFVDLGLYNQLLLWILTMAILGFGLFFLRMNELPKPTHEPEVLSREFMIFLGAMILTAVALVVLLGTSTPIMGRLFRDSPSTVPIAFYNKWSLPLTIIFLFLAGLGQLFWWNKMNVETVNKVLFRPIVLASISTIAVFFLTPFRLRAAEAAAFADTGGDALNQAGMFASLMDTWSQHGPYLLMLILVFVAFFALYGNGEVMWKIARGNLRLAGGAASHIGFAVMVLGIVASSGLSNPIGRNGAQIGDSRENFILALGETRVEQGYQITYSGHGVDEEGLPTYLLDFVDPNGHEFEMAPVAYESNRGQWIQNPDLKTYFDKDIFVAVSPSVMFGTQNDSGQITIARGDSSIVGDNEYIIEFVEFDLEVDEEFLGDSTEVAVGANLRLTHIASGETRQMSPVYIIRSDRSVDYVQNTLTEWDITVAFTGMNVDSGSINLAIQGVAMAPEDWLVVQAYEKPFISLVWIGFIFLSLGFALSVYRRSVDLRIAGKRTAA
;
A
#
# COMPACT_ATOMS: atom_id res chain seq x y z
N MET A 1 56.01 -55.80 -2.47
CA MET A 1 56.84 -54.68 -2.88
C MET A 1 56.08 -53.39 -2.51
N LEU A 2 56.65 -52.63 -1.59
CA LEU A 2 56.20 -51.37 -1.12
C LEU A 2 56.25 -50.27 -2.18
N PRO A 3 55.45 -49.28 -2.09
CA PRO A 3 55.90 -47.96 -2.43
C PRO A 3 55.51 -46.80 -1.49
N ARG A 4 56.32 -45.86 -1.53
CA ARG A 4 56.41 -44.51 -1.00
C ARG A 4 55.15 -43.69 -1.14
N GLY A 5 54.64 -43.11 -0.12
CA GLY A 5 54.81 -41.96 0.66
C GLY A 5 54.73 -40.59 -0.07
N VAL A 6 53.61 -39.89 0.03
CA VAL A 6 53.60 -38.44 -0.06
C VAL A 6 52.93 -37.91 1.24
N ALA A 7 53.81 -37.57 2.17
CA ALA A 7 53.46 -36.72 3.32
C ALA A 7 53.63 -35.27 2.88
N GLY A 8 52.69 -34.44 3.24
CA GLY A 8 52.91 -33.00 3.23
C GLY A 8 51.85 -32.21 2.46
N LEU A 9 50.80 -31.83 3.19
CA LEU A 9 50.03 -30.56 3.09
C LEU A 9 48.81 -30.64 4.01
N SER A 10 49.10 -30.90 5.30
CA SER A 10 48.09 -30.82 6.36
C SER A 10 48.54 -29.80 7.37
N CYS A 11 48.61 -28.52 6.98
CA CYS A 11 48.97 -27.42 7.89
C CYS A 11 48.36 -26.06 7.52
N CYS A 12 47.13 -26.04 7.01
CA CYS A 12 46.39 -24.77 6.79
C CYS A 12 44.89 -24.86 7.04
N ASN A 13 44.42 -25.85 7.81
CA ASN A 13 42.99 -25.98 8.16
C ASN A 13 42.72 -25.92 9.68
N GLN A 14 43.57 -25.24 10.42
CA GLN A 14 43.30 -24.86 11.82
C GLN A 14 43.45 -23.36 11.92
N ILE A 15 42.41 -22.61 11.62
CA ILE A 15 42.11 -21.26 12.14
C ILE A 15 40.76 -20.89 11.45
N LEU A 16 39.68 -21.35 12.03
CA LEU A 16 38.38 -20.75 12.13
C LEU A 16 37.50 -21.82 12.80
N GLU A 17 37.65 -22.00 14.11
CA GLU A 17 36.55 -22.56 14.90
C GLU A 17 35.32 -21.73 14.56
N PRO A 18 34.14 -22.34 14.27
CA PRO A 18 32.93 -21.58 14.02
C PRO A 18 32.72 -20.67 15.21
N ILE A 19 32.75 -19.36 14.97
CA ILE A 19 32.44 -18.33 15.98
C ILE A 19 31.12 -18.73 16.59
N HIS A 20 31.07 -19.03 17.88
CA HIS A 20 29.88 -19.55 18.55
C HIS A 20 28.70 -18.66 18.19
N PRO A 21 27.57 -19.19 17.73
CA PRO A 21 26.41 -18.38 17.23
C PRO A 21 25.99 -17.26 18.21
N VAL A 22 25.95 -17.52 19.51
CA VAL A 22 25.65 -16.52 20.55
C VAL A 22 26.60 -15.31 20.52
N MET A 23 27.85 -15.50 20.09
CA MET A 23 28.83 -14.41 19.98
C MET A 23 28.49 -13.48 18.81
N ILE A 24 27.96 -14.00 17.71
CA ILE A 24 27.58 -13.20 16.53
C ILE A 24 26.43 -12.22 16.87
N GLY A 25 25.38 -12.69 17.55
CA GLY A 25 24.29 -11.81 17.99
C GLY A 25 24.73 -10.74 18.98
N THR A 26 25.65 -11.09 19.89
CA THR A 26 26.23 -10.11 20.80
C THR A 26 27.00 -9.03 20.04
N ILE A 27 27.77 -9.38 19.00
CA ILE A 27 28.43 -8.42 18.12
C ILE A 27 27.38 -7.52 17.43
N GLY A 28 26.30 -8.09 16.89
CA GLY A 28 25.22 -7.33 16.26
C GLY A 28 24.57 -6.32 17.20
N LYS A 29 24.23 -6.73 18.42
CA LYS A 29 23.70 -5.82 19.49
C LYS A 29 24.69 -4.71 19.82
N LEU A 30 25.98 -5.02 19.98
CA LEU A 30 27.05 -4.04 20.25
C LEU A 30 27.19 -3.04 19.09
N LEU A 31 27.15 -3.47 17.84
CA LEU A 31 27.22 -2.60 16.67
C LEU A 31 26.06 -1.61 16.65
N ILE A 32 24.84 -2.03 17.00
CA ILE A 32 23.68 -1.14 17.12
C ILE A 32 23.91 -0.10 18.23
N LEU A 33 24.38 -0.52 19.41
CA LEU A 33 24.64 0.38 20.53
C LEU A 33 25.77 1.37 20.22
N ILE A 34 26.87 0.91 19.61
CA ILE A 34 27.97 1.78 19.15
C ILE A 34 27.42 2.80 18.13
N SER A 35 26.59 2.37 17.19
CA SER A 35 25.96 3.25 16.20
C SER A 35 25.04 4.29 16.86
N MET A 36 24.31 3.91 17.90
CA MET A 36 23.47 4.82 18.67
C MET A 36 24.30 5.89 19.38
N VAL A 37 25.35 5.50 20.10
CA VAL A 37 26.26 6.41 20.77
C VAL A 37 26.95 7.33 19.76
N ALA A 38 27.44 6.80 18.66
CA ALA A 38 28.04 7.56 17.58
C ALA A 38 27.06 8.56 16.95
N GLY A 39 25.78 8.19 16.81
CA GLY A 39 24.70 9.06 16.35
C GLY A 39 24.45 10.23 17.32
N ILE A 40 24.37 9.96 18.61
CA ILE A 40 24.24 10.99 19.66
C ILE A 40 25.43 11.94 19.61
N LEU A 41 26.65 11.40 19.58
CA LEU A 41 27.87 12.20 19.52
C LEU A 41 27.93 13.06 18.24
N SER A 42 27.56 12.48 17.12
CA SER A 42 27.46 13.19 15.82
C SER A 42 26.46 14.35 15.91
N GLY A 43 25.26 14.09 16.44
CA GLY A 43 24.23 15.13 16.63
C GLY A 43 24.68 16.27 17.50
N LEU A 44 25.27 15.96 18.67
CA LEU A 44 25.76 16.97 19.62
C LEU A 44 26.91 17.80 19.03
N THR A 45 27.86 17.17 18.35
CA THR A 45 29.00 17.85 17.74
C THR A 45 28.60 18.71 16.55
N PHE A 46 27.66 18.26 15.69
CA PHE A 46 27.08 19.09 14.63
C PHE A 46 26.23 20.22 15.18
N LEU A 47 25.49 20.01 16.29
CA LEU A 47 24.76 21.06 16.98
C LEU A 47 25.73 22.12 17.53
N ARG A 48 26.85 21.70 18.12
CA ARG A 48 27.90 22.60 18.62
C ARG A 48 28.57 23.35 17.47
N SER A 49 28.95 22.66 16.40
CA SER A 49 29.57 23.30 15.23
C SER A 49 28.62 24.24 14.47
N SER A 50 27.30 24.19 14.74
CA SER A 50 26.32 25.13 14.22
C SER A 50 26.31 26.49 14.94
N ARG A 51 26.98 26.63 16.05
CA ARG A 51 27.16 27.90 16.77
C ARG A 51 28.45 28.61 16.27
N LEU A 52 28.47 29.92 16.38
CA LEU A 52 29.70 30.69 16.13
C LEU A 52 30.68 30.42 17.27
N ASP A 53 31.74 29.65 17.03
CA ASP A 53 32.77 29.24 17.97
C ASP A 53 34.10 29.08 17.23
N ASP A 54 35.21 29.40 17.87
CA ASP A 54 36.55 29.30 17.26
C ASP A 54 36.93 27.86 16.87
N ARG A 55 36.24 26.86 17.43
CA ARG A 55 36.47 25.41 17.16
C ARG A 55 35.44 24.77 16.25
N VAL A 56 34.73 25.54 15.41
CA VAL A 56 33.69 25.03 14.51
C VAL A 56 34.18 23.89 13.64
N LEU A 57 35.39 24.00 13.07
CA LEU A 57 35.97 22.99 12.19
C LEU A 57 36.32 21.69 12.93
N GLU A 58 36.79 21.78 14.18
CA GLU A 58 37.08 20.60 15.01
C GLU A 58 35.80 19.84 15.33
N TRP A 59 34.75 20.53 15.83
CA TRP A 59 33.44 19.93 16.12
C TRP A 59 32.82 19.29 14.89
N LYS A 60 32.92 19.96 13.75
CA LYS A 60 32.42 19.42 12.47
C LYS A 60 33.19 18.16 12.06
N ARG A 61 34.51 18.11 12.24
CA ARG A 61 35.32 16.93 11.95
C ARG A 61 34.93 15.75 12.85
N ILE A 62 34.77 15.96 14.15
CA ILE A 62 34.30 14.93 15.09
C ILE A 62 32.92 14.43 14.67
N GLY A 63 31.98 15.34 14.32
CA GLY A 63 30.65 14.99 13.85
C GLY A 63 30.67 14.09 12.63
N ARG A 64 31.54 14.38 11.64
CA ARG A 64 31.71 13.56 10.44
C ARG A 64 32.31 12.17 10.75
N TYR A 65 33.32 12.09 11.61
CA TYR A 65 33.90 10.81 12.02
C TYR A 65 32.86 9.96 12.79
N SER A 66 32.14 10.56 13.73
CA SER A 66 31.10 9.86 14.47
C SER A 66 29.97 9.35 13.54
N TRP A 67 29.55 10.15 12.54
CA TRP A 67 28.61 9.69 11.53
C TRP A 67 29.18 8.57 10.67
N GLY A 68 30.47 8.61 10.35
CA GLY A 68 31.16 7.51 9.66
C GLY A 68 31.14 6.21 10.48
N VAL A 69 31.41 6.28 11.80
CA VAL A 69 31.30 5.12 12.71
C VAL A 69 29.88 4.57 12.73
N LEU A 70 28.86 5.45 12.87
CA LEU A 70 27.46 5.05 12.78
C LEU A 70 27.15 4.34 11.43
N THR A 71 27.59 4.91 10.31
CA THR A 71 27.33 4.34 8.99
C THR A 71 27.96 2.95 8.83
N VAL A 72 29.23 2.79 9.23
CA VAL A 72 29.91 1.50 9.18
C VAL A 72 29.25 0.49 10.13
N GLY A 73 28.91 0.92 11.35
CA GLY A 73 28.26 0.05 12.34
C GLY A 73 26.88 -0.44 11.87
N THR A 74 26.07 0.43 11.27
CA THR A 74 24.74 0.04 10.75
C THR A 74 24.83 -0.85 9.52
N LEU A 75 25.78 -0.59 8.60
CA LEU A 75 26.05 -1.47 7.44
C LEU A 75 26.55 -2.83 7.90
N ALA A 76 27.45 -2.88 8.89
CA ALA A 76 27.95 -4.13 9.43
C ALA A 76 26.84 -4.92 10.14
N SER A 77 25.96 -4.26 10.92
CA SER A 77 24.80 -4.90 11.54
C SER A 77 23.85 -5.49 10.49
N PHE A 78 23.58 -4.76 9.40
CA PHE A 78 22.72 -5.24 8.32
C PHE A 78 23.35 -6.44 7.59
N GLY A 79 24.63 -6.36 7.24
CA GLY A 79 25.35 -7.49 6.65
C GLY A 79 25.41 -8.72 7.56
N LEU A 80 25.49 -8.50 8.89
CA LEU A 80 25.45 -9.59 9.86
C LEU A 80 24.08 -10.25 9.93
N LEU A 81 22.99 -9.49 9.89
CA LEU A 81 21.64 -10.04 9.81
C LEU A 81 21.44 -10.87 8.54
N MET A 82 21.90 -10.35 7.38
CA MET A 82 21.88 -11.11 6.13
C MET A 82 22.67 -12.42 6.24
N TYR A 83 23.84 -12.38 6.88
CA TYR A 83 24.65 -13.58 7.11
C TYR A 83 23.89 -14.62 7.96
N LEU A 84 23.24 -14.20 9.06
CA LEU A 84 22.46 -15.09 9.91
C LEU A 84 21.29 -15.74 9.16
N ASN A 85 20.60 -14.97 8.29
CA ASN A 85 19.52 -15.50 7.46
C ASN A 85 20.04 -16.56 6.46
N VAL A 86 21.12 -16.26 5.75
CA VAL A 86 21.69 -17.16 4.73
C VAL A 86 22.28 -18.43 5.35
N THR A 87 22.76 -18.35 6.59
CA THR A 87 23.31 -19.50 7.33
C THR A 87 22.27 -20.24 8.18
N HIS A 88 21.00 -19.86 8.11
CA HIS A 88 19.89 -20.50 8.84
C HIS A 88 20.14 -20.60 10.36
N ALA A 89 20.61 -19.53 10.98
CA ALA A 89 20.91 -19.49 12.41
C ALA A 89 19.60 -19.41 13.23
N PHE A 90 18.84 -20.50 13.30
CA PHE A 90 17.49 -20.58 13.89
C PHE A 90 17.45 -20.36 15.40
N GLU A 91 18.57 -20.28 16.08
CA GLU A 91 18.66 -19.84 17.48
C GLU A 91 18.28 -18.36 17.66
N TYR A 92 18.24 -17.56 16.57
CA TYR A 92 17.77 -16.17 16.57
C TYR A 92 16.30 -16.10 16.18
N ALA A 93 15.51 -15.39 16.98
CA ALA A 93 14.08 -15.27 16.77
C ALA A 93 13.73 -14.70 15.39
N TYR A 94 14.44 -13.66 14.94
CA TYR A 94 14.23 -13.05 13.63
C TYR A 94 14.45 -14.03 12.48
N VAL A 95 15.51 -14.83 12.55
CA VAL A 95 15.83 -15.83 11.53
C VAL A 95 14.75 -16.93 11.50
N TYR A 96 14.40 -17.46 12.67
CA TYR A 96 13.36 -18.48 12.82
C TYR A 96 12.01 -18.04 12.25
N GLU A 97 11.59 -16.79 12.52
CA GLU A 97 10.29 -16.27 12.09
C GLU A 97 10.20 -15.95 10.59
N ASN A 98 11.35 -15.66 9.93
CA ASN A 98 11.37 -15.11 8.58
C ASN A 98 12.12 -15.96 7.55
N THR A 99 12.73 -17.08 7.93
CA THR A 99 13.46 -17.96 7.00
C THR A 99 13.13 -19.42 7.23
N SER A 100 13.41 -20.28 6.22
CA SER A 100 13.34 -21.74 6.30
C SER A 100 14.43 -22.37 5.43
N LEU A 101 14.67 -23.67 5.59
CA LEU A 101 15.65 -24.42 4.80
C LEU A 101 15.27 -24.50 3.32
N ALA A 102 13.97 -24.48 3.02
CA ALA A 102 13.44 -24.55 1.65
C ALA A 102 13.52 -23.21 0.91
N LEU A 103 13.77 -22.08 1.61
CA LEU A 103 13.67 -20.74 1.03
C LEU A 103 14.86 -20.45 0.10
N PRO A 104 14.64 -20.04 -1.17
CA PRO A 104 15.68 -19.63 -2.11
C PRO A 104 16.55 -18.47 -1.63
N LEU A 105 17.78 -18.37 -2.15
CA LEU A 105 18.80 -17.41 -1.68
C LEU A 105 18.36 -15.94 -1.79
N ASP A 106 17.69 -15.56 -2.84
CA ASP A 106 17.15 -14.22 -3.07
C ASP A 106 16.11 -13.83 -2.02
N TYR A 107 15.25 -14.77 -1.63
CA TYR A 107 14.28 -14.56 -0.54
C TYR A 107 14.95 -14.64 0.84
N LEU A 108 16.00 -15.44 1.04
CA LEU A 108 16.82 -15.39 2.27
C LEU A 108 17.45 -14.00 2.47
N VAL A 109 17.91 -13.38 1.40
CA VAL A 109 18.41 -12.00 1.42
C VAL A 109 17.26 -11.02 1.70
N ALA A 110 16.13 -11.18 1.02
CA ALA A 110 14.94 -10.33 1.18
C ALA A 110 14.33 -10.45 2.59
N ALA A 111 14.42 -11.60 3.23
CA ALA A 111 14.04 -11.81 4.62
C ALA A 111 14.71 -10.81 5.58
N SER A 112 15.88 -10.26 5.22
CA SER A 112 16.56 -9.25 6.05
C SER A 112 15.79 -7.93 6.21
N TRP A 113 14.75 -7.68 5.40
CA TRP A 113 13.85 -6.53 5.53
C TRP A 113 12.37 -6.90 5.57
N ALA A 114 12.03 -8.18 5.54
CA ALA A 114 10.64 -8.65 5.59
C ALA A 114 10.01 -8.43 6.97
N GLY A 115 10.75 -8.71 8.05
CA GLY A 115 10.30 -8.47 9.41
C GLY A 115 10.40 -7.01 9.83
N GLN A 116 9.79 -6.70 10.97
CA GLN A 116 9.72 -5.33 11.49
C GLN A 116 11.09 -4.79 11.88
N GLU A 117 11.89 -5.55 12.63
CA GLU A 117 13.21 -5.14 13.10
C GLU A 117 14.19 -4.96 11.92
N GLY A 118 14.15 -5.87 10.94
CA GLY A 118 14.99 -5.82 9.75
C GLY A 118 14.66 -4.63 8.85
N SER A 119 13.39 -4.30 8.68
CA SER A 119 12.94 -3.14 7.90
C SER A 119 13.35 -1.81 8.55
N PHE A 120 13.31 -1.70 9.89
CA PHE A 120 13.89 -0.54 10.58
C PHE A 120 15.40 -0.46 10.39
N LEU A 121 16.11 -1.60 10.44
CA LEU A 121 17.55 -1.63 10.20
C LEU A 121 17.91 -1.20 8.77
N LEU A 122 17.14 -1.65 7.77
CA LEU A 122 17.28 -1.17 6.38
C LEU A 122 17.09 0.35 6.28
N TRP A 123 16.05 0.90 6.93
CA TRP A 123 15.81 2.35 6.93
C TRP A 123 16.94 3.12 7.60
N ILE A 124 17.46 2.62 8.71
CA ILE A 124 18.63 3.17 9.41
C ILE A 124 19.86 3.23 8.50
N VAL A 125 20.11 2.15 7.74
CA VAL A 125 21.19 2.09 6.75
C VAL A 125 20.96 3.13 5.64
N MET A 126 19.76 3.21 5.07
CA MET A 126 19.45 4.20 4.02
C MET A 126 19.63 5.64 4.54
N ASN A 127 19.15 5.95 5.75
CA ASN A 127 19.36 7.25 6.37
C ASN A 127 20.85 7.57 6.61
N SER A 128 21.63 6.56 7.02
CA SER A 128 23.07 6.75 7.25
C SER A 128 23.80 7.13 5.95
N LEU A 129 23.44 6.48 4.84
CA LEU A 129 23.98 6.78 3.49
C LEU A 129 23.52 8.15 3.00
N VAL A 130 22.24 8.51 3.24
CA VAL A 130 21.71 9.86 2.95
C VAL A 130 22.49 10.92 3.72
N GLY A 131 22.81 10.70 5.00
CA GLY A 131 23.62 11.60 5.82
C GLY A 131 25.04 11.78 5.24
N VAL A 132 25.70 10.70 4.76
CA VAL A 132 26.99 10.79 4.06
C VAL A 132 26.87 11.67 2.81
N ALA A 133 25.80 11.52 2.03
CA ALA A 133 25.56 12.36 0.86
C ALA A 133 25.29 13.83 1.26
N VAL A 134 24.54 14.08 2.34
CA VAL A 134 24.29 15.44 2.87
C VAL A 134 25.59 16.09 3.33
N MET A 135 26.46 15.39 4.05
CA MET A 135 27.79 15.91 4.46
C MET A 135 28.63 16.35 3.26
N LYS A 136 28.51 15.67 2.12
CA LYS A 136 29.24 16.01 0.88
C LYS A 136 28.63 17.18 0.10
N PHE A 137 27.30 17.32 0.10
CA PHE A 137 26.59 18.22 -0.82
C PHE A 137 25.86 19.40 -0.17
N ALA A 138 25.60 19.40 1.17
CA ALA A 138 24.85 20.47 1.84
C ALA A 138 25.67 21.76 2.10
N ARG A 139 26.99 21.73 1.91
CA ARG A 139 27.89 22.92 2.03
C ARG A 139 27.75 23.62 3.37
N GLU A 140 27.36 24.91 3.37
CA GLU A 140 27.18 25.73 4.57
C GLU A 140 26.02 25.30 5.48
N TYR A 141 25.07 24.54 4.94
CA TYR A 141 23.95 23.95 5.71
C TYR A 141 24.31 22.63 6.39
N GLU A 142 25.49 22.06 6.15
CA GLU A 142 25.88 20.72 6.62
C GLU A 142 25.67 20.57 8.14
N SER A 143 26.29 21.40 8.97
CA SER A 143 26.25 21.22 10.41
C SER A 143 24.83 21.30 10.99
N PRO A 144 24.02 22.32 10.72
CA PRO A 144 22.67 22.39 11.29
C PRO A 144 21.72 21.34 10.70
N VAL A 145 21.84 20.98 9.44
CA VAL A 145 21.03 19.93 8.80
C VAL A 145 21.39 18.56 9.38
N MET A 146 22.67 18.25 9.50
CA MET A 146 23.14 16.98 10.08
C MET A 146 22.78 16.83 11.57
N ALA A 147 22.71 17.92 12.34
CA ALA A 147 22.24 17.89 13.72
C ALA A 147 20.77 17.41 13.81
N VAL A 148 19.92 17.86 12.90
CA VAL A 148 18.50 17.41 12.82
C VAL A 148 18.41 15.97 12.31
N ILE A 149 19.16 15.62 11.26
CA ILE A 149 19.19 14.24 10.73
C ILE A 149 19.67 13.26 11.81
N ALA A 150 20.70 13.61 12.58
CA ALA A 150 21.23 12.77 13.65
C ALA A 150 20.20 12.53 14.76
N LEU A 151 19.40 13.53 15.13
CA LEU A 151 18.32 13.39 16.08
C LEU A 151 17.29 12.35 15.58
N CYS A 152 16.84 12.48 14.32
CA CYS A 152 15.89 11.55 13.73
C CYS A 152 16.49 10.12 13.63
N GLN A 153 17.78 10.02 13.28
CA GLN A 153 18.47 8.73 13.16
C GLN A 153 18.58 8.01 14.51
N VAL A 154 18.86 8.76 15.60
CA VAL A 154 18.91 8.19 16.94
C VAL A 154 17.54 7.62 17.35
N PHE A 155 16.42 8.32 17.05
CA PHE A 155 15.09 7.76 17.28
C PHE A 155 14.88 6.44 16.53
N LEU A 156 15.27 6.37 15.25
CA LEU A 156 15.18 5.13 14.47
C LEU A 156 16.01 4.01 15.08
N ILE A 157 17.25 4.28 15.51
CA ILE A 157 18.11 3.25 16.11
C ILE A 157 17.50 2.74 17.42
N THR A 158 16.80 3.59 18.20
CA THR A 158 16.13 3.12 19.41
C THR A 158 15.04 2.09 19.14
N MET A 159 14.41 2.05 17.95
CA MET A 159 13.39 1.06 17.59
C MET A 159 13.95 -0.37 17.55
N ILE A 160 15.26 -0.51 17.30
CA ILE A 160 15.95 -1.81 17.20
C ILE A 160 17.01 -2.02 18.29
N ALA A 161 17.06 -1.15 19.29
CA ALA A 161 18.13 -1.20 20.29
C ALA A 161 18.05 -2.41 21.23
N GLY A 162 16.86 -2.94 21.47
CA GLY A 162 16.66 -4.11 22.35
C GLY A 162 17.15 -3.88 23.77
N LEU A 163 16.99 -2.66 24.31
CA LEU A 163 17.40 -2.30 25.65
C LEU A 163 16.25 -2.41 26.64
N GLN A 164 16.56 -2.71 27.88
CA GLN A 164 15.59 -2.66 28.96
C GLN A 164 16.06 -1.68 30.05
N ILE A 165 15.23 -0.68 30.33
CA ILE A 165 15.51 0.29 31.42
C ILE A 165 14.41 0.10 32.48
N GLY A 166 14.77 -0.60 33.55
CA GLY A 166 13.81 -1.03 34.55
C GLY A 166 12.78 -1.98 33.96
N SER A 167 11.50 -1.61 33.99
CA SER A 167 10.40 -2.38 33.40
C SER A 167 10.05 -1.92 31.96
N ILE A 168 10.73 -0.92 31.41
CA ILE A 168 10.40 -0.34 30.10
C ILE A 168 11.31 -0.93 29.04
N PRO A 169 10.78 -1.70 28.06
CA PRO A 169 11.55 -2.15 26.91
C PRO A 169 11.73 -0.98 25.91
N ILE A 170 12.93 -0.88 25.32
CA ILE A 170 13.26 0.13 24.30
C ILE A 170 13.68 -0.60 23.02
N GLY A 171 12.78 -0.70 22.09
CA GLY A 171 13.00 -1.35 20.81
C GLY A 171 13.07 -2.87 20.86
N ALA A 172 12.97 -3.50 19.71
CA ALA A 172 13.11 -4.95 19.51
C ALA A 172 14.36 -5.23 18.69
N SER A 173 15.29 -6.03 19.23
CA SER A 173 16.56 -6.30 18.54
C SER A 173 16.41 -7.38 17.48
N PRO A 174 16.89 -7.19 16.23
CA PRO A 174 16.94 -8.24 15.22
C PRO A 174 17.91 -9.38 15.59
N PHE A 175 18.74 -9.19 16.64
CA PHE A 175 19.68 -10.18 17.15
C PHE A 175 19.23 -10.79 18.50
N ALA A 176 17.92 -10.72 18.80
CA ALA A 176 17.36 -11.41 19.96
C ALA A 176 17.33 -12.92 19.71
N THR A 177 17.79 -13.70 20.68
CA THR A 177 17.66 -15.16 20.62
C THR A 177 16.24 -15.62 20.91
N LEU A 178 15.89 -16.84 20.53
CA LEU A 178 14.59 -17.43 20.85
C LEU A 178 14.34 -17.46 22.38
N VAL A 179 15.38 -17.70 23.17
CA VAL A 179 15.29 -17.68 24.63
C VAL A 179 14.95 -16.30 25.17
N GLU A 180 15.50 -15.24 24.56
CA GLU A 180 15.20 -13.86 24.96
C GLU A 180 13.80 -13.42 24.56
N LYS A 181 13.32 -13.84 23.39
CA LYS A 181 12.00 -13.41 22.83
C LYS A 181 10.85 -14.24 23.34
N PHE A 182 11.05 -15.57 23.50
CA PHE A 182 10.02 -16.53 23.87
C PHE A 182 10.39 -17.39 25.11
N PRO A 183 10.73 -16.77 26.27
CA PRO A 183 11.24 -17.49 27.43
C PRO A 183 10.24 -18.50 28.03
N THR A 184 8.95 -18.36 27.74
CA THR A 184 7.88 -19.21 28.27
C THR A 184 7.43 -20.32 27.31
N ALA A 185 7.94 -20.32 26.06
CA ALA A 185 7.57 -21.34 25.07
C ALA A 185 8.07 -22.74 25.52
N PRO A 186 7.21 -23.77 25.51
CA PRO A 186 7.57 -25.12 26.03
C PRO A 186 8.80 -25.72 25.38
N MET A 187 8.97 -25.54 24.06
CA MET A 187 10.13 -26.00 23.29
C MET A 187 11.43 -25.35 23.79
N ILE A 188 11.38 -24.02 24.04
CA ILE A 188 12.54 -23.25 24.52
C ILE A 188 12.88 -23.61 25.95
N GLN A 189 11.87 -23.86 26.82
CA GLN A 189 12.09 -24.33 28.17
C GLN A 189 12.71 -25.74 28.21
N ALA A 190 12.40 -26.57 27.21
CA ALA A 190 13.04 -27.88 27.02
C ALA A 190 14.45 -27.79 26.43
N GLY A 191 14.96 -26.61 26.11
CA GLY A 191 16.29 -26.40 25.54
C GLY A 191 16.40 -26.86 24.07
N ILE A 192 15.27 -26.99 23.38
CA ILE A 192 15.22 -27.44 21.99
C ILE A 192 15.34 -26.21 21.06
N ILE A 193 16.34 -26.22 20.19
CA ILE A 193 16.46 -25.27 19.08
C ILE A 193 15.77 -25.89 17.87
N PRO A 194 14.84 -25.17 17.20
CA PRO A 194 14.20 -25.68 15.98
C PRO A 194 15.22 -26.02 14.90
N THR A 195 14.98 -27.12 14.19
CA THR A 195 15.83 -27.57 13.07
C THR A 195 15.50 -26.85 11.77
N ASP A 196 14.33 -26.20 11.70
CA ASP A 196 13.89 -25.36 10.59
C ASP A 196 13.13 -24.14 11.12
N GLY A 197 12.98 -23.09 10.29
CA GLY A 197 12.23 -21.88 10.62
C GLY A 197 10.80 -21.92 10.09
N GLN A 198 10.02 -20.87 10.46
CA GLN A 198 8.62 -20.71 10.03
C GLN A 198 8.48 -20.31 8.56
N GLY A 199 9.58 -19.90 7.91
CA GLY A 199 9.59 -19.43 6.55
C GLY A 199 9.18 -17.95 6.40
N LEU A 200 9.43 -17.43 5.22
CA LEU A 200 8.92 -16.13 4.80
C LEU A 200 7.40 -16.27 4.53
N ASN A 201 6.62 -15.25 4.88
CA ASN A 201 5.21 -15.22 4.49
C ASN A 201 5.08 -15.41 2.98
N ASP A 202 4.22 -16.32 2.55
CA ASP A 202 4.10 -16.74 1.15
C ASP A 202 3.75 -15.58 0.21
N LEU A 203 2.91 -14.63 0.65
CA LEU A 203 2.63 -13.40 -0.12
C LEU A 203 3.88 -12.54 -0.38
N LEU A 204 4.94 -12.71 0.41
CA LEU A 204 6.21 -12.01 0.26
C LEU A 204 7.22 -12.79 -0.61
N GLN A 205 6.93 -14.03 -0.98
CA GLN A 205 7.77 -14.85 -1.87
C GLN A 205 7.50 -14.47 -3.32
N ASN A 206 7.93 -13.27 -3.68
CA ASN A 206 7.80 -12.71 -5.00
C ASN A 206 9.01 -11.81 -5.32
N TYR A 207 9.46 -11.82 -6.58
CA TYR A 207 10.60 -11.01 -7.02
C TYR A 207 10.47 -9.51 -6.68
N TRP A 208 9.25 -8.95 -6.72
CA TRP A 208 9.01 -7.54 -6.40
C TRP A 208 9.20 -7.23 -4.91
N MET A 209 9.08 -8.22 -4.04
CA MET A 209 9.43 -8.09 -2.62
C MET A 209 10.94 -7.87 -2.42
N VAL A 210 11.78 -8.35 -3.32
CA VAL A 210 13.23 -8.08 -3.27
C VAL A 210 13.53 -6.61 -3.59
N ILE A 211 12.79 -6.01 -4.52
CA ILE A 211 13.09 -4.68 -5.08
C ILE A 211 12.26 -3.54 -4.43
N HIS A 212 10.95 -3.75 -4.23
CA HIS A 212 10.02 -2.71 -3.78
C HIS A 212 10.39 -2.10 -2.42
N PRO A 213 10.58 -2.86 -1.31
CA PRO A 213 10.81 -2.27 -0.01
C PRO A 213 12.09 -1.44 0.08
N PRO A 214 13.26 -1.86 -0.45
CA PRO A 214 14.46 -1.03 -0.47
C PRO A 214 14.26 0.32 -1.18
N ILE A 215 13.52 0.35 -2.28
CA ILE A 215 13.24 1.61 -3.00
C ILE A 215 12.28 2.48 -2.19
N LEU A 216 11.23 1.92 -1.60
CA LEU A 216 10.29 2.63 -0.73
C LEU A 216 11.01 3.26 0.47
N PHE A 217 11.85 2.49 1.17
CA PHE A 217 12.64 2.98 2.30
C PHE A 217 13.67 4.03 1.90
N SER A 218 14.23 3.97 0.66
CA SER A 218 15.07 5.06 0.16
C SER A 218 14.29 6.37 0.02
N GLY A 219 13.01 6.30 -0.34
CA GLY A 219 12.08 7.43 -0.37
C GLY A 219 11.82 7.98 1.04
N PHE A 220 11.44 7.15 2.00
CA PHE A 220 11.22 7.53 3.40
C PHE A 220 12.48 8.15 4.02
N ALA A 221 13.63 7.52 3.81
CA ALA A 221 14.91 8.03 4.28
C ALA A 221 15.26 9.40 3.67
N SER A 222 14.96 9.60 2.39
CA SER A 222 15.28 10.85 1.72
C SER A 222 14.37 12.01 2.14
N MET A 223 13.14 11.74 2.63
CA MET A 223 12.22 12.79 3.12
C MET A 223 12.72 13.50 4.37
N ILE A 224 13.65 12.93 5.12
CA ILE A 224 14.29 13.58 6.27
C ILE A 224 15.08 14.83 5.85
N VAL A 225 15.65 14.85 4.65
CA VAL A 225 16.55 15.92 4.20
C VAL A 225 15.81 17.26 4.02
N PRO A 226 14.72 17.34 3.22
CA PRO A 226 13.95 18.58 3.13
C PRO A 226 13.40 19.04 4.49
N PHE A 227 12.95 18.11 5.35
CA PHE A 227 12.56 18.43 6.73
C PHE A 227 13.69 19.10 7.51
N ALA A 228 14.88 18.51 7.49
CA ALA A 228 16.03 19.05 8.19
C ALA A 228 16.46 20.43 7.65
N PHE A 229 16.34 20.66 6.34
CA PHE A 229 16.55 21.99 5.74
C PHE A 229 15.49 22.99 6.21
N ALA A 230 14.20 22.62 6.28
CA ALA A 230 13.12 23.49 6.74
C ALA A 230 13.28 23.86 8.22
N VAL A 231 13.57 22.87 9.09
CA VAL A 231 13.88 23.10 10.51
C VAL A 231 15.11 24.01 10.66
N THR A 232 16.16 23.77 9.88
CA THR A 232 17.38 24.60 9.88
C THR A 232 17.06 26.03 9.42
N ALA A 233 16.22 26.21 8.42
CA ALA A 233 15.81 27.54 7.94
C ALA A 233 15.11 28.35 9.03
N LEU A 234 14.20 27.70 9.78
CA LEU A 234 13.51 28.32 10.93
C LEU A 234 14.45 28.59 12.09
N TRP A 235 15.29 27.62 12.43
CA TRP A 235 16.25 27.74 13.51
C TRP A 235 17.29 28.84 13.26
N LYS A 236 17.86 28.92 12.05
CA LYS A 236 18.92 29.89 11.66
C LYS A 236 18.37 31.18 11.06
N ARG A 237 17.04 31.36 10.97
CA ARG A 237 16.37 32.52 10.36
C ARG A 237 16.78 32.78 8.92
N ARG A 238 17.04 31.69 8.16
CA ARG A 238 17.39 31.72 6.73
C ARG A 238 16.18 31.36 5.86
N TYR A 239 15.14 32.17 5.93
CA TYR A 239 13.81 31.86 5.39
C TYR A 239 13.70 31.80 3.87
N THR A 240 14.61 32.44 3.14
CA THR A 240 14.59 32.53 1.67
C THR A 240 15.60 31.60 0.99
N GLU A 241 16.77 31.44 1.57
CA GLU A 241 17.93 30.79 0.95
C GLU A 241 17.84 29.27 0.95
N TRP A 242 17.16 28.70 1.91
CA TRP A 242 17.10 27.25 2.18
C TRP A 242 16.52 26.44 1.01
N VAL A 243 15.55 27.02 0.28
CA VAL A 243 14.86 26.33 -0.82
C VAL A 243 15.82 25.92 -1.92
N ARG A 244 16.82 26.73 -2.20
CA ARG A 244 17.74 26.47 -3.31
C ARG A 244 18.55 25.19 -3.11
N PRO A 245 19.20 24.93 -1.96
CA PRO A 245 19.87 23.65 -1.69
C PRO A 245 18.89 22.49 -1.38
N ALA A 246 17.71 22.74 -0.77
CA ALA A 246 16.76 21.71 -0.41
C ALA A 246 15.99 21.12 -1.60
N LEU A 247 15.69 21.90 -2.64
CA LEU A 247 14.81 21.50 -3.75
C LEU A 247 15.28 20.24 -4.50
N PRO A 248 16.57 20.01 -4.84
CA PRO A 248 16.99 18.76 -5.46
C PRO A 248 16.74 17.53 -4.57
N TRP A 249 16.93 17.66 -3.26
CA TRP A 249 16.66 16.60 -2.30
C TRP A 249 15.16 16.28 -2.18
N SER A 250 14.32 17.33 -2.15
CA SER A 250 12.87 17.17 -2.13
C SER A 250 12.36 16.46 -3.39
N LEU A 251 12.89 16.84 -4.58
CA LEU A 251 12.56 16.17 -5.84
C LEU A 251 13.02 14.71 -5.86
N PHE A 252 14.22 14.41 -5.33
CA PHE A 252 14.71 13.04 -5.24
C PHE A 252 13.86 12.20 -4.27
N ALA A 253 13.52 12.75 -3.10
CA ALA A 253 12.70 12.07 -2.10
C ALA A 253 11.31 11.71 -2.65
N VAL A 254 10.66 12.67 -3.33
CA VAL A 254 9.36 12.44 -3.99
C VAL A 254 9.47 11.43 -5.14
N LEU A 255 10.55 11.47 -5.94
CA LEU A 255 10.81 10.48 -6.97
C LEU A 255 10.97 9.07 -6.39
N ALA A 256 11.86 8.90 -5.41
CA ALA A 256 12.15 7.60 -4.82
C ALA A 256 10.91 7.00 -4.13
N LEU A 257 10.18 7.83 -3.35
CA LEU A 257 8.96 7.39 -2.69
C LEU A 257 7.87 7.01 -3.71
N GLY A 258 7.68 7.83 -4.75
CA GLY A 258 6.72 7.54 -5.83
C GLY A 258 7.05 6.24 -6.57
N VAL A 259 8.34 6.01 -6.91
CA VAL A 259 8.76 4.73 -7.53
C VAL A 259 8.50 3.56 -6.59
N GLY A 260 8.79 3.71 -5.29
CA GLY A 260 8.47 2.69 -4.30
C GLY A 260 6.96 2.37 -4.28
N ILE A 261 6.09 3.38 -4.20
CA ILE A 261 4.62 3.20 -4.22
C ILE A 261 4.16 2.46 -5.48
N ALA A 262 4.64 2.86 -6.66
CA ALA A 262 4.21 2.23 -7.91
C ALA A 262 4.68 0.78 -8.06
N LEU A 263 5.89 0.45 -7.59
CA LEU A 263 6.36 -0.93 -7.56
C LEU A 263 5.54 -1.78 -6.58
N GLY A 264 5.10 -1.20 -5.44
CA GLY A 264 4.17 -1.86 -4.53
C GLY A 264 2.80 -2.11 -5.16
N GLY A 265 2.27 -1.14 -5.92
CA GLY A 265 1.03 -1.32 -6.68
C GLY A 265 1.16 -2.39 -7.77
N TYR A 266 2.30 -2.49 -8.43
CA TYR A 266 2.55 -3.57 -9.40
C TYR A 266 2.66 -4.94 -8.72
N TRP A 267 3.38 -5.01 -7.59
CA TRP A 267 3.43 -6.24 -6.77
C TRP A 267 2.03 -6.67 -6.32
N ALA A 268 1.21 -5.74 -5.81
CA ALA A 268 -0.17 -6.01 -5.41
C ALA A 268 -1.01 -6.56 -6.58
N TYR A 269 -0.81 -6.02 -7.79
CA TYR A 269 -1.55 -6.43 -8.99
C TYR A 269 -1.28 -7.88 -9.41
N ILE A 270 -0.04 -8.36 -9.24
CA ILE A 270 0.37 -9.72 -9.67
C ILE A 270 0.30 -10.76 -8.55
N THR A 271 0.13 -10.33 -7.28
CA THR A 271 0.21 -11.24 -6.13
C THR A 271 -1.08 -11.31 -5.33
N LEU A 272 -1.88 -10.22 -5.32
CA LEU A 272 -3.07 -10.14 -4.48
C LEU A 272 -4.35 -10.31 -5.30
N ASN A 273 -5.34 -10.95 -4.68
CA ASN A 273 -6.61 -11.33 -5.34
C ASN A 273 -7.69 -10.23 -5.38
N PHE A 274 -7.40 -8.98 -4.95
CA PHE A 274 -8.42 -7.92 -4.97
C PHE A 274 -8.67 -7.28 -6.34
N GLY A 275 -8.19 -7.91 -7.43
CA GLY A 275 -8.53 -7.57 -8.80
C GLY A 275 -7.96 -6.24 -9.32
N GLY A 276 -6.87 -5.73 -8.74
CA GLY A 276 -6.30 -4.46 -9.16
C GLY A 276 -4.95 -4.14 -8.53
N TYR A 277 -4.40 -3.00 -8.92
CA TYR A 277 -3.11 -2.49 -8.42
C TYR A 277 -3.23 -1.52 -7.24
N TRP A 278 -4.45 -1.21 -6.78
CA TRP A 278 -4.73 -0.29 -5.67
C TRP A 278 -6.08 -0.58 -5.04
N ALA A 279 -6.10 -0.90 -3.75
CA ALA A 279 -7.31 -1.24 -3.00
C ALA A 279 -7.73 -0.18 -1.97
N TRP A 280 -7.06 0.97 -1.91
CA TRP A 280 -7.19 1.93 -0.80
C TRP A 280 -6.90 1.30 0.57
N ASP A 281 -6.06 0.26 0.59
CA ASP A 281 -5.59 -0.35 1.84
C ASP A 281 -4.94 0.70 2.74
N PRO A 282 -5.13 0.65 4.08
CA PRO A 282 -4.55 1.62 5.00
C PRO A 282 -3.02 1.76 4.89
N VAL A 283 -2.29 0.68 4.56
CA VAL A 283 -0.83 0.72 4.40
C VAL A 283 -0.44 1.38 3.07
N GLU A 284 -1.14 1.09 1.97
CA GLU A 284 -1.00 1.80 0.70
C GLU A 284 -1.21 3.30 0.89
N ASN A 285 -2.35 3.67 1.50
CA ASN A 285 -2.74 5.04 1.78
C ASN A 285 -1.69 5.76 2.64
N SER A 286 -1.12 5.06 3.63
CA SER A 286 -0.14 5.63 4.55
C SER A 286 1.14 6.11 3.83
N SER A 287 1.53 5.46 2.73
CA SER A 287 2.67 5.87 1.91
C SER A 287 2.30 6.97 0.89
N LEU A 288 1.07 6.95 0.37
CA LEU A 288 0.56 7.93 -0.59
C LEU A 288 0.45 9.34 0.01
N VAL A 289 -0.04 9.45 1.24
CA VAL A 289 -0.27 10.76 1.90
C VAL A 289 1.01 11.60 2.01
N PRO A 290 2.15 11.12 2.55
CA PRO A 290 3.38 11.89 2.58
C PRO A 290 3.93 12.20 1.18
N TRP A 291 3.69 11.34 0.18
CA TRP A 291 4.07 11.59 -1.21
C TRP A 291 3.31 12.78 -1.80
N LEU A 292 1.99 12.83 -1.65
CA LEU A 292 1.15 13.95 -2.12
C LEU A 292 1.55 15.27 -1.48
N ILE A 293 1.77 15.28 -0.15
CA ILE A 293 2.24 16.48 0.57
C ILE A 293 3.66 16.86 0.15
N GLY A 294 4.53 15.88 -0.12
CA GLY A 294 5.87 16.11 -0.68
C GLY A 294 5.84 16.79 -2.05
N ILE A 295 4.93 16.35 -2.94
CA ILE A 295 4.70 17.02 -4.24
C ILE A 295 4.19 18.45 -4.03
N ALA A 296 3.22 18.68 -3.15
CA ALA A 296 2.71 20.01 -2.83
C ALA A 296 3.81 20.91 -2.27
N ALA A 297 4.69 20.38 -1.39
CA ALA A 297 5.85 21.08 -0.86
C ALA A 297 6.82 21.49 -2.00
N VAL A 298 7.15 20.60 -2.93
CA VAL A 298 8.00 20.90 -4.10
C VAL A 298 7.40 22.04 -4.93
N HIS A 299 6.10 22.05 -5.17
CA HIS A 299 5.42 23.09 -5.94
C HIS A 299 5.50 24.46 -5.24
N THR A 300 5.21 24.49 -3.92
CA THR A 300 5.32 25.75 -3.14
C THR A 300 6.77 26.22 -2.99
N MET A 301 7.76 25.31 -2.92
CA MET A 301 9.18 25.64 -2.96
C MET A 301 9.59 26.25 -4.32
N ILE A 302 9.03 25.78 -5.44
CA ILE A 302 9.27 26.36 -6.77
C ILE A 302 8.73 27.78 -6.83
N VAL A 303 7.53 28.04 -6.29
CA VAL A 303 6.94 29.39 -6.18
C VAL A 303 7.83 30.27 -5.31
N GLN A 304 8.20 29.81 -4.11
CA GLN A 304 9.08 30.56 -3.21
C GLN A 304 10.41 30.92 -3.87
N LYS A 305 11.05 29.98 -4.57
CA LYS A 305 12.33 30.20 -5.26
C LYS A 305 12.24 31.25 -6.37
N ARG A 306 11.11 31.33 -7.05
CA ARG A 306 10.97 32.14 -8.28
C ARG A 306 10.49 33.58 -7.99
N SER A 307 9.49 33.71 -7.14
CA SER A 307 8.79 34.98 -6.86
C SER A 307 8.94 35.49 -5.42
N GLY A 308 9.43 34.65 -4.51
CA GLY A 308 9.49 34.99 -3.08
C GLY A 308 8.13 34.89 -2.37
N HIS A 309 7.13 34.32 -3.02
CA HIS A 309 5.85 34.02 -2.37
C HIS A 309 5.85 32.62 -1.72
N SER A 310 4.76 32.30 -1.01
CA SER A 310 4.49 30.96 -0.45
C SER A 310 5.49 30.48 0.62
N HIS A 311 6.24 31.37 1.30
CA HIS A 311 7.18 30.99 2.36
C HIS A 311 6.53 30.12 3.44
N LYS A 312 5.34 30.51 3.93
CA LYS A 312 4.62 29.75 4.96
C LYS A 312 4.23 28.36 4.48
N ALA A 313 3.63 28.27 3.28
CA ALA A 313 3.19 27.00 2.71
C ALA A 313 4.39 26.06 2.42
N ALA A 314 5.48 26.58 1.86
CA ALA A 314 6.67 25.79 1.57
C ALA A 314 7.29 25.17 2.82
N LEU A 315 7.45 25.95 3.90
CA LEU A 315 7.97 25.45 5.17
C LEU A 315 6.98 24.48 5.84
N PHE A 316 5.71 24.85 5.93
CA PHE A 316 4.68 24.03 6.58
C PHE A 316 4.54 22.66 5.90
N LEU A 317 4.36 22.63 4.56
CA LEU A 317 4.18 21.37 3.82
C LEU A 317 5.43 20.50 3.82
N THR A 318 6.63 21.11 3.80
CA THR A 318 7.88 20.35 3.89
C THR A 318 8.04 19.69 5.27
N ILE A 319 7.66 20.37 6.34
CA ILE A 319 7.66 19.80 7.69
C ILE A 319 6.59 18.70 7.79
N LEU A 320 5.39 18.97 7.30
CA LEU A 320 4.27 18.04 7.34
C LEU A 320 4.59 16.75 6.59
N ALA A 321 5.24 16.83 5.43
CA ALA A 321 5.57 15.64 4.62
C ALA A 321 6.39 14.61 5.42
N TYR A 322 7.40 15.03 6.18
CA TYR A 322 8.19 14.12 6.99
C TYR A 322 7.44 13.61 8.23
N ILE A 323 6.67 14.48 8.90
CA ILE A 323 5.84 14.05 10.04
C ILE A 323 4.85 12.97 9.58
N LEU A 324 4.31 13.07 8.37
CA LEU A 324 3.42 12.06 7.79
C LEU A 324 4.15 10.76 7.43
N VAL A 325 5.45 10.80 7.08
CA VAL A 325 6.27 9.57 6.97
C VAL A 325 6.36 8.86 8.33
N VAL A 326 6.60 9.61 9.41
CA VAL A 326 6.64 9.04 10.76
C VAL A 326 5.27 8.53 11.19
N TYR A 327 4.19 9.25 10.85
CA TYR A 327 2.81 8.82 11.10
C TYR A 327 2.43 7.57 10.29
N SER A 328 2.86 7.49 9.03
CA SER A 328 2.74 6.29 8.21
C SER A 328 3.36 5.06 8.90
N THR A 329 4.55 5.25 9.45
CA THR A 329 5.25 4.21 10.20
C THR A 329 4.49 3.81 11.48
N PHE A 330 3.91 4.78 12.17
CA PHE A 330 3.06 4.50 13.34
C PHE A 330 1.84 3.65 12.94
N LEU A 331 1.14 4.01 11.87
CA LEU A 331 -0.01 3.24 11.37
C LEU A 331 0.34 1.78 11.07
N THR A 332 1.48 1.55 10.39
CA THR A 332 1.86 0.23 9.91
C THR A 332 2.55 -0.65 10.95
N ARG A 333 3.12 -0.07 12.02
CA ARG A 333 4.03 -0.76 12.96
C ARG A 333 3.54 -0.79 14.41
N SER A 334 2.43 -0.12 14.73
CA SER A 334 1.87 -0.07 16.09
C SER A 334 0.87 -1.17 16.41
N GLY A 335 0.59 -2.07 15.46
CA GLY A 335 -0.46 -3.08 15.58
C GLY A 335 -1.90 -2.54 15.47
N ILE A 336 -2.10 -1.23 15.32
CA ILE A 336 -3.44 -0.62 15.25
C ILE A 336 -4.26 -1.14 14.04
N LEU A 337 -3.59 -1.48 12.94
CA LEU A 337 -4.20 -1.96 11.71
C LEU A 337 -4.11 -3.49 11.55
N GLY A 338 -3.72 -4.24 12.59
CA GLY A 338 -3.46 -5.68 12.53
C GLY A 338 -4.63 -6.49 11.96
N ASP A 339 -5.84 -6.13 12.37
CA ASP A 339 -7.07 -6.82 11.95
C ASP A 339 -7.70 -6.23 10.67
N ILE A 340 -7.08 -5.21 10.06
CA ILE A 340 -7.70 -4.39 9.00
C ILE A 340 -6.93 -4.43 7.69
N SER A 341 -5.63 -4.69 7.74
CA SER A 341 -4.75 -4.67 6.57
C SER A 341 -3.84 -5.90 6.55
N VAL A 342 -3.82 -6.59 5.42
CA VAL A 342 -2.89 -7.73 5.16
C VAL A 342 -1.42 -7.31 5.18
N HIS A 343 -1.12 -6.00 5.10
CA HIS A 343 0.22 -5.44 5.08
C HIS A 343 0.69 -4.92 6.45
N SER A 344 -0.13 -5.04 7.51
CA SER A 344 0.25 -4.51 8.82
C SER A 344 1.10 -5.52 9.60
N PHE A 345 1.92 -4.98 10.50
CA PHE A 345 2.75 -5.79 11.40
C PHE A 345 2.09 -5.92 12.77
N VAL A 346 2.33 -7.05 13.43
CA VAL A 346 1.95 -7.26 14.83
C VAL A 346 2.74 -6.28 15.72
N ASP A 347 2.13 -5.77 16.79
CA ASP A 347 2.79 -4.87 17.73
C ASP A 347 3.92 -5.58 18.48
N LEU A 348 5.13 -5.09 18.33
CA LEU A 348 6.32 -5.50 19.11
C LEU A 348 6.56 -4.62 20.35
N GLY A 349 5.52 -3.94 20.87
CA GLY A 349 5.63 -3.02 22.00
C GLY A 349 6.20 -1.65 21.64
N LEU A 350 6.21 -1.27 20.37
CA LEU A 350 6.79 -0.01 19.89
C LEU A 350 5.78 1.17 19.87
N TYR A 351 4.52 0.94 20.22
CA TYR A 351 3.45 1.94 20.15
C TYR A 351 3.82 3.29 20.78
N ASN A 352 4.22 3.28 22.07
CA ASN A 352 4.54 4.50 22.80
C ASN A 352 5.78 5.19 22.25
N GLN A 353 6.76 4.44 21.79
CA GLN A 353 8.01 4.94 21.23
C GLN A 353 7.79 5.61 19.87
N LEU A 354 6.96 5.02 19.01
CA LEU A 354 6.53 5.62 17.73
C LEU A 354 5.74 6.91 17.97
N LEU A 355 4.83 6.93 18.94
CA LEU A 355 4.08 8.12 19.32
C LEU A 355 4.99 9.23 19.82
N LEU A 356 5.97 8.90 20.67
CA LEU A 356 6.97 9.86 21.15
C LEU A 356 7.79 10.44 20.00
N TRP A 357 8.12 9.62 19.00
CA TRP A 357 8.83 10.08 17.80
C TRP A 357 7.99 11.09 16.99
N ILE A 358 6.72 10.78 16.70
CA ILE A 358 5.81 11.74 16.03
C ILE A 358 5.75 13.06 16.78
N LEU A 359 5.48 13.00 18.10
CA LEU A 359 5.35 14.20 18.93
C LEU A 359 6.63 15.04 18.95
N THR A 360 7.80 14.38 19.07
CA THR A 360 9.10 15.08 19.07
C THR A 360 9.34 15.80 17.73
N MET A 361 9.09 15.13 16.59
CA MET A 361 9.27 15.74 15.26
C MET A 361 8.24 16.84 15.01
N ALA A 362 7.00 16.67 15.45
CA ALA A 362 5.95 17.69 15.34
C ALA A 362 6.27 18.93 16.20
N ILE A 363 6.67 18.75 17.44
CA ILE A 363 7.08 19.85 18.33
C ILE A 363 8.30 20.58 17.75
N LEU A 364 9.32 19.85 17.29
CA LEU A 364 10.50 20.45 16.69
C LEU A 364 10.14 21.25 15.43
N GLY A 365 9.42 20.64 14.48
CA GLY A 365 9.08 21.26 13.20
C GLY A 365 8.03 22.37 13.33
N PHE A 366 6.84 22.03 13.82
CA PHE A 366 5.74 22.98 13.93
C PHE A 366 5.94 23.96 15.09
N GLY A 367 6.57 23.55 16.19
CA GLY A 367 6.91 24.48 17.29
C GLY A 367 7.79 25.63 16.77
N LEU A 368 8.87 25.31 16.04
CA LEU A 368 9.71 26.34 15.40
C LEU A 368 8.95 27.15 14.35
N PHE A 369 8.08 26.50 13.54
CA PHE A 369 7.29 27.18 12.55
C PHE A 369 6.36 28.23 13.18
N PHE A 370 5.57 27.88 14.18
CA PHE A 370 4.64 28.79 14.83
C PHE A 370 5.39 29.90 15.61
N LEU A 371 6.51 29.59 16.24
CA LEU A 371 7.35 30.59 16.90
C LEU A 371 7.93 31.62 15.92
N ARG A 372 8.18 31.25 14.66
CA ARG A 372 8.85 32.06 13.66
C ARG A 372 7.94 32.56 12.54
N MET A 373 6.68 32.16 12.49
CA MET A 373 5.77 32.45 11.35
C MET A 373 5.54 33.97 11.12
N ASN A 374 5.68 34.79 12.16
CA ASN A 374 5.54 36.24 12.06
C ASN A 374 6.81 36.93 11.54
N GLU A 375 7.96 36.27 11.62
CA GLU A 375 9.24 36.75 11.09
C GLU A 375 9.42 36.41 9.60
N LEU A 376 8.55 35.57 9.03
CA LEU A 376 8.67 35.17 7.62
C LEU A 376 8.43 36.35 6.69
N PRO A 377 9.20 36.49 5.60
CA PRO A 377 9.03 37.54 4.61
C PRO A 377 7.60 37.59 4.09
N LYS A 378 7.03 38.80 4.10
CA LYS A 378 5.71 39.03 3.50
C LYS A 378 5.88 39.27 2.01
N PRO A 379 4.95 38.81 1.18
CA PRO A 379 4.96 39.13 -0.25
C PRO A 379 4.79 40.65 -0.45
N THR A 380 5.48 41.19 -1.46
CA THR A 380 5.44 42.61 -1.80
C THR A 380 4.22 42.97 -2.66
N HIS A 381 3.63 42.00 -3.31
CA HIS A 381 2.41 42.10 -4.12
C HIS A 381 1.61 40.78 -4.03
N GLU A 382 0.34 40.82 -4.33
CA GLU A 382 -0.49 39.62 -4.45
C GLU A 382 -0.25 38.92 -5.79
N PRO A 383 -0.28 37.58 -5.85
CA PRO A 383 -0.14 36.86 -7.10
C PRO A 383 -1.38 37.12 -7.99
N GLU A 384 -1.13 37.40 -9.27
CA GLU A 384 -2.19 37.60 -10.25
C GLU A 384 -2.92 36.28 -10.53
N VAL A 385 -4.25 36.28 -10.60
CA VAL A 385 -5.07 35.09 -10.83
C VAL A 385 -4.71 34.37 -12.14
N LEU A 386 -4.52 35.13 -13.23
CA LEU A 386 -4.11 34.58 -14.53
C LEU A 386 -2.58 34.49 -14.64
N SER A 387 -1.95 33.75 -13.73
CA SER A 387 -0.51 33.52 -13.68
C SER A 387 -0.18 32.06 -13.37
N ARG A 388 0.98 31.60 -13.86
CA ARG A 388 1.52 30.28 -13.51
C ARG A 388 1.71 30.12 -12.00
N GLU A 389 2.15 31.18 -11.36
CA GLU A 389 2.40 31.20 -9.92
C GLU A 389 1.15 30.84 -9.12
N PHE A 390 0.01 31.49 -9.43
CA PHE A 390 -1.26 31.23 -8.77
C PHE A 390 -1.76 29.81 -9.04
N MET A 391 -1.64 29.33 -10.31
CA MET A 391 -2.05 27.97 -10.69
C MET A 391 -1.24 26.90 -9.96
N ILE A 392 0.07 27.08 -9.80
CA ILE A 392 0.94 26.15 -9.07
C ILE A 392 0.57 26.14 -7.58
N PHE A 393 0.35 27.31 -6.98
CA PHE A 393 -0.05 27.41 -5.59
C PHE A 393 -1.41 26.73 -5.34
N LEU A 394 -2.40 27.00 -6.17
CA LEU A 394 -3.72 26.40 -6.07
C LEU A 394 -3.65 24.87 -6.27
N GLY A 395 -2.87 24.39 -7.24
CA GLY A 395 -2.64 22.96 -7.43
C GLY A 395 -2.00 22.28 -6.21
N ALA A 396 -1.06 22.94 -5.55
CA ALA A 396 -0.49 22.44 -4.30
C ALA A 396 -1.53 22.34 -3.16
N MET A 397 -2.46 23.31 -3.09
CA MET A 397 -3.54 23.28 -2.10
C MET A 397 -4.55 22.16 -2.37
N ILE A 398 -4.89 21.91 -3.65
CA ILE A 398 -5.77 20.79 -4.03
C ILE A 398 -5.10 19.44 -3.73
N LEU A 399 -3.81 19.26 -4.03
CA LEU A 399 -3.07 18.05 -3.62
C LEU A 399 -3.09 17.84 -2.10
N THR A 400 -2.97 18.93 -1.34
CA THR A 400 -3.07 18.88 0.12
C THR A 400 -4.48 18.46 0.56
N ALA A 401 -5.53 18.90 -0.14
CA ALA A 401 -6.90 18.49 0.15
C ALA A 401 -7.12 17.00 -0.16
N VAL A 402 -6.59 16.48 -1.28
CA VAL A 402 -6.61 15.02 -1.57
C VAL A 402 -5.91 14.24 -0.46
N ALA A 403 -4.69 14.66 -0.09
CA ALA A 403 -3.95 14.01 0.98
C ALA A 403 -4.72 14.03 2.32
N LEU A 404 -5.45 15.11 2.62
CA LEU A 404 -6.27 15.22 3.84
C LEU A 404 -7.46 14.26 3.81
N VAL A 405 -8.15 14.11 2.67
CA VAL A 405 -9.24 13.13 2.50
C VAL A 405 -8.72 11.72 2.78
N VAL A 406 -7.60 11.34 2.15
CA VAL A 406 -7.00 10.01 2.33
C VAL A 406 -6.54 9.81 3.78
N LEU A 407 -5.88 10.81 4.37
CA LEU A 407 -5.42 10.77 5.75
C LEU A 407 -6.58 10.56 6.75
N LEU A 408 -7.65 11.33 6.61
CA LEU A 408 -8.81 11.24 7.49
C LEU A 408 -9.51 9.88 7.38
N GLY A 409 -9.73 9.40 6.15
CA GLY A 409 -10.31 8.08 5.92
C GLY A 409 -9.47 6.96 6.53
N THR A 410 -8.15 6.98 6.29
CA THR A 410 -7.22 5.97 6.81
C THR A 410 -7.06 6.03 8.34
N SER A 411 -7.26 7.21 8.95
CA SER A 411 -7.17 7.40 10.40
C SER A 411 -8.48 7.09 11.15
N THR A 412 -9.56 6.74 10.44
CA THR A 412 -10.88 6.45 11.04
C THR A 412 -10.82 5.37 12.14
N PRO A 413 -10.08 4.26 11.98
CA PRO A 413 -9.97 3.26 13.05
C PRO A 413 -9.36 3.82 14.35
N ILE A 414 -8.36 4.71 14.24
CA ILE A 414 -7.74 5.35 15.42
C ILE A 414 -8.74 6.29 16.09
N MET A 415 -9.42 7.12 15.29
CA MET A 415 -10.43 8.03 15.80
C MET A 415 -11.61 7.27 16.40
N GLY A 416 -12.02 6.16 15.79
CA GLY A 416 -13.07 5.28 16.27
C GLY A 416 -12.76 4.70 17.66
N ARG A 417 -11.53 4.25 17.90
CA ARG A 417 -11.09 3.72 19.21
C ARG A 417 -11.20 4.72 20.37
N LEU A 418 -11.28 6.03 20.10
CA LEU A 418 -11.52 7.04 21.13
C LEU A 418 -12.99 7.10 21.57
N PHE A 419 -13.92 6.57 20.77
CA PHE A 419 -15.36 6.73 20.97
C PHE A 419 -16.15 5.42 20.90
N ARG A 420 -15.55 4.30 20.45
CA ARG A 420 -16.19 2.99 20.22
C ARG A 420 -15.21 1.86 20.56
N ASP A 421 -15.75 0.75 21.06
CA ASP A 421 -14.95 -0.45 21.38
C ASP A 421 -14.50 -1.20 20.11
N SER A 422 -15.32 -1.18 19.04
CA SER A 422 -15.00 -1.78 17.73
C SER A 422 -14.94 -0.71 16.64
N PRO A 423 -13.75 -0.23 16.28
CA PRO A 423 -13.56 0.76 15.22
C PRO A 423 -13.75 0.14 13.84
N SER A 424 -14.50 0.82 12.96
CA SER A 424 -14.69 0.42 11.56
C SER A 424 -13.82 1.25 10.61
N THR A 425 -13.45 0.67 9.47
CA THR A 425 -12.85 1.37 8.32
C THR A 425 -13.90 2.09 7.49
N VAL A 426 -13.48 3.07 6.71
CA VAL A 426 -14.33 3.64 5.67
C VAL A 426 -14.28 2.79 4.41
N PRO A 427 -15.40 2.62 3.69
CA PRO A 427 -15.44 1.81 2.47
C PRO A 427 -14.63 2.48 1.34
N ILE A 428 -14.16 1.68 0.37
CA ILE A 428 -13.41 2.14 -0.83
C ILE A 428 -14.16 3.27 -1.57
N ALA A 429 -15.48 3.19 -1.62
CA ALA A 429 -16.34 4.20 -2.23
C ALA A 429 -16.15 5.61 -1.64
N PHE A 430 -15.80 5.73 -0.35
CA PHE A 430 -15.48 7.02 0.27
C PHE A 430 -14.29 7.69 -0.41
N TYR A 431 -13.21 6.97 -0.59
CA TYR A 431 -12.00 7.52 -1.21
C TYR A 431 -12.28 7.93 -2.65
N ASN A 432 -12.93 7.08 -3.44
CA ASN A 432 -13.29 7.37 -4.83
C ASN A 432 -14.19 8.60 -4.94
N LYS A 433 -15.23 8.69 -4.10
CA LYS A 433 -16.21 9.79 -4.09
C LYS A 433 -15.56 11.16 -3.86
N TRP A 434 -14.62 11.25 -2.91
CA TRP A 434 -14.02 12.53 -2.53
C TRP A 434 -12.75 12.86 -3.32
N SER A 435 -11.96 11.86 -3.72
CA SER A 435 -10.72 12.09 -4.47
C SER A 435 -10.96 12.44 -5.94
N LEU A 436 -12.01 11.87 -6.57
CA LEU A 436 -12.29 12.09 -8.00
C LEU A 436 -12.51 13.56 -8.37
N PRO A 437 -13.39 14.35 -7.72
CA PRO A 437 -13.56 15.77 -8.05
C PRO A 437 -12.28 16.58 -7.83
N LEU A 438 -11.54 16.30 -6.76
CA LEU A 438 -10.29 17.00 -6.46
C LEU A 438 -9.20 16.67 -7.50
N THR A 439 -9.14 15.40 -7.98
CA THR A 439 -8.22 15.00 -9.04
C THR A 439 -8.53 15.69 -10.36
N ILE A 440 -9.80 15.87 -10.70
CA ILE A 440 -10.23 16.64 -11.89
C ILE A 440 -9.67 18.06 -11.80
N ILE A 441 -9.88 18.76 -10.68
CA ILE A 441 -9.39 20.13 -10.49
C ILE A 441 -7.87 20.17 -10.55
N PHE A 442 -7.20 19.25 -9.85
CA PHE A 442 -5.73 19.17 -9.85
C PHE A 442 -5.16 18.99 -11.26
N LEU A 443 -5.70 18.04 -12.02
CA LEU A 443 -5.23 17.72 -13.36
C LEU A 443 -5.47 18.87 -14.36
N PHE A 444 -6.62 19.55 -14.23
CA PHE A 444 -6.89 20.77 -15.00
C PHE A 444 -5.86 21.86 -14.70
N LEU A 445 -5.53 22.10 -13.42
CA LEU A 445 -4.51 23.05 -13.01
C LEU A 445 -3.10 22.64 -13.49
N ALA A 446 -2.79 21.35 -13.55
CA ALA A 446 -1.53 20.83 -14.10
C ALA A 446 -1.36 21.14 -15.59
N GLY A 447 -2.47 21.16 -16.35
CA GLY A 447 -2.51 21.63 -17.73
C GLY A 447 -2.32 23.15 -17.84
N LEU A 448 -3.10 23.92 -17.08
CA LEU A 448 -3.06 25.38 -17.09
C LEU A 448 -1.69 25.93 -16.66
N GLY A 449 -1.16 25.37 -15.55
CA GLY A 449 0.07 25.88 -14.93
C GLY A 449 1.28 25.85 -15.85
N GLN A 450 1.34 24.96 -16.84
CA GLN A 450 2.42 24.91 -17.81
C GLN A 450 2.19 25.86 -19.00
N LEU A 451 0.94 26.09 -19.37
CA LEU A 451 0.57 26.98 -20.48
C LEU A 451 0.68 28.45 -20.10
N PHE A 452 0.47 28.79 -18.83
CA PHE A 452 0.46 30.17 -18.38
C PHE A 452 1.88 30.72 -18.20
N TRP A 453 2.02 32.05 -18.44
CA TRP A 453 3.25 32.78 -18.12
C TRP A 453 3.40 32.88 -16.59
N TRP A 454 4.65 33.12 -16.18
CA TRP A 454 4.93 33.25 -14.76
C TRP A 454 4.17 34.41 -14.11
N ASN A 455 4.19 35.56 -14.77
CA ASN A 455 3.44 36.75 -14.38
C ASN A 455 2.08 36.79 -15.08
N LYS A 456 1.37 37.89 -14.96
CA LYS A 456 0.03 38.13 -15.51
C LYS A 456 -0.04 37.84 -17.01
N MET A 457 -1.05 37.14 -17.44
CA MET A 457 -1.51 37.03 -18.82
C MET A 457 -2.75 37.87 -19.07
N ASN A 458 -2.89 38.43 -20.25
CA ASN A 458 -4.14 39.01 -20.69
C ASN A 458 -5.09 37.92 -21.24
N VAL A 459 -6.39 38.19 -21.21
CA VAL A 459 -7.44 37.23 -21.61
C VAL A 459 -7.28 36.78 -23.05
N GLU A 460 -6.88 37.68 -23.96
CA GLU A 460 -6.68 37.35 -25.39
C GLU A 460 -5.57 36.30 -25.58
N THR A 461 -4.46 36.45 -24.84
CA THR A 461 -3.36 35.45 -24.87
C THR A 461 -3.76 34.13 -24.22
N VAL A 462 -4.55 34.18 -23.12
CA VAL A 462 -5.10 32.99 -22.48
C VAL A 462 -5.94 32.21 -23.49
N ASN A 463 -6.86 32.87 -24.19
CA ASN A 463 -7.72 32.21 -25.20
C ASN A 463 -6.87 31.58 -26.33
N LYS A 464 -5.84 32.24 -26.80
CA LYS A 464 -4.94 31.72 -27.85
C LYS A 464 -4.17 30.47 -27.43
N VAL A 465 -3.67 30.40 -26.18
CA VAL A 465 -2.88 29.24 -25.70
C VAL A 465 -3.75 28.07 -25.29
N LEU A 466 -5.01 28.33 -24.87
CA LEU A 466 -5.94 27.27 -24.46
C LEU A 466 -6.69 26.66 -25.65
N PHE A 467 -6.91 27.38 -26.73
CA PHE A 467 -7.77 26.93 -27.85
C PHE A 467 -7.36 25.55 -28.40
N ARG A 468 -6.10 25.37 -28.78
CA ARG A 468 -5.64 24.08 -29.36
C ARG A 468 -5.75 22.89 -28.38
N PRO A 469 -5.22 22.99 -27.14
CA PRO A 469 -5.37 21.90 -26.17
C PRO A 469 -6.84 21.55 -25.87
N ILE A 470 -7.74 22.55 -25.77
CA ILE A 470 -9.17 22.32 -25.52
C ILE A 470 -9.81 21.61 -26.70
N VAL A 471 -9.58 22.07 -27.94
CA VAL A 471 -10.15 21.44 -29.14
C VAL A 471 -9.68 19.99 -29.28
N LEU A 472 -8.39 19.75 -29.13
CA LEU A 472 -7.84 18.40 -29.22
C LEU A 472 -8.38 17.48 -28.08
N ALA A 473 -8.47 18.00 -26.86
CA ALA A 473 -9.05 17.26 -25.74
C ALA A 473 -10.53 16.92 -25.98
N SER A 474 -11.32 17.88 -26.51
CA SER A 474 -12.71 17.64 -26.85
C SER A 474 -12.87 16.55 -27.91
N ILE A 475 -12.10 16.61 -28.99
CA ILE A 475 -12.12 15.59 -30.06
C ILE A 475 -11.75 14.22 -29.49
N SER A 476 -10.66 14.13 -28.69
CA SER A 476 -10.23 12.85 -28.10
C SER A 476 -11.25 12.30 -27.11
N THR A 477 -11.89 13.15 -26.30
CA THR A 477 -12.92 12.74 -25.35
C THR A 477 -14.17 12.23 -26.06
N ILE A 478 -14.59 12.91 -27.12
CA ILE A 478 -15.69 12.47 -27.97
C ILE A 478 -15.34 11.11 -28.61
N ALA A 479 -14.12 10.94 -29.12
CA ALA A 479 -13.68 9.67 -29.68
C ALA A 479 -13.72 8.56 -28.63
N VAL A 480 -13.20 8.78 -27.41
CA VAL A 480 -13.27 7.80 -26.31
C VAL A 480 -14.73 7.46 -25.96
N PHE A 481 -15.61 8.44 -25.88
CA PHE A 481 -17.03 8.22 -25.56
C PHE A 481 -17.70 7.31 -26.58
N PHE A 482 -17.44 7.48 -27.89
CA PHE A 482 -18.12 6.70 -28.94
C PHE A 482 -17.40 5.40 -29.30
N LEU A 483 -16.07 5.32 -29.17
CA LEU A 483 -15.27 4.17 -29.62
C LEU A 483 -14.98 3.16 -28.50
N THR A 484 -15.37 3.45 -27.25
CA THR A 484 -15.18 2.55 -26.11
C THR A 484 -16.51 2.17 -25.47
N PRO A 485 -16.56 1.18 -24.57
CA PRO A 485 -17.76 0.80 -23.81
C PRO A 485 -18.35 1.92 -22.94
N PHE A 486 -17.71 3.09 -22.87
CA PHE A 486 -18.14 4.22 -22.03
C PHE A 486 -19.61 4.60 -22.28
N ARG A 487 -20.03 4.65 -23.55
CA ARG A 487 -21.43 4.97 -23.93
C ARG A 487 -22.42 3.90 -23.46
N LEU A 488 -22.04 2.62 -23.57
CA LEU A 488 -22.92 1.50 -23.18
C LEU A 488 -23.15 1.50 -21.67
N ARG A 489 -22.13 1.68 -20.87
CA ARG A 489 -22.24 1.76 -19.41
C ARG A 489 -23.03 2.98 -18.94
N ALA A 490 -22.88 4.12 -19.61
CA ALA A 490 -23.70 5.29 -19.33
C ALA A 490 -25.18 5.04 -19.66
N ALA A 491 -25.47 4.27 -20.71
CA ALA A 491 -26.84 3.88 -21.09
C ALA A 491 -27.43 2.83 -20.14
N GLU A 492 -26.63 1.86 -19.67
CA GLU A 492 -27.04 0.88 -18.66
C GLU A 492 -27.39 1.56 -17.33
N ALA A 493 -26.57 2.50 -16.89
CA ALA A 493 -26.89 3.29 -15.70
C ALA A 493 -28.18 4.12 -15.85
N ALA A 494 -28.47 4.61 -17.07
CA ALA A 494 -29.70 5.31 -17.36
C ALA A 494 -30.94 4.38 -17.38
N ALA A 495 -30.78 3.17 -17.91
CA ALA A 495 -31.86 2.17 -17.97
C ALA A 495 -32.25 1.65 -16.58
N PHE A 496 -31.28 1.47 -15.67
CA PHE A 496 -31.56 1.15 -14.27
C PHE A 496 -32.33 2.25 -13.53
N ALA A 497 -32.13 3.51 -13.91
CA ALA A 497 -32.85 4.66 -13.36
C ALA A 497 -34.34 4.65 -13.76
N ASP A 498 -34.66 4.23 -14.98
CA ASP A 498 -36.03 4.25 -15.52
C ASP A 498 -36.93 3.17 -14.86
N THR A 499 -36.35 2.07 -14.35
CA THR A 499 -37.10 1.01 -13.65
C THR A 499 -37.52 1.39 -12.22
N GLY A 500 -36.90 2.42 -11.60
CA GLY A 500 -37.27 2.99 -10.29
C GLY A 500 -38.30 4.11 -10.34
N GLY A 501 -38.84 4.47 -11.51
CA GLY A 501 -39.61 5.70 -11.78
C GLY A 501 -40.94 5.86 -11.04
N ASP A 502 -41.54 4.81 -10.51
CA ASP A 502 -42.83 4.88 -9.83
C ASP A 502 -42.74 5.39 -8.37
N ALA A 503 -41.57 5.26 -7.73
CA ALA A 503 -41.34 5.80 -6.40
C ALA A 503 -40.93 7.30 -6.43
N LEU A 504 -40.45 7.80 -7.56
CA LEU A 504 -39.92 9.17 -7.72
C LEU A 504 -40.99 10.24 -7.84
N ASN A 505 -42.22 9.89 -8.25
CA ASN A 505 -43.31 10.85 -8.37
C ASN A 505 -43.84 11.44 -7.02
N GLN A 506 -43.39 10.92 -5.89
CA GLN A 506 -43.71 11.42 -4.56
C GLN A 506 -42.57 12.20 -3.90
N ALA A 507 -41.33 12.16 -4.44
CA ALA A 507 -40.20 12.89 -3.91
C ALA A 507 -40.15 14.31 -4.52
N GLY A 508 -39.89 15.35 -3.71
CA GLY A 508 -39.72 16.71 -4.22
C GLY A 508 -38.56 16.85 -5.20
N MET A 509 -38.58 17.88 -6.04
CA MET A 509 -37.61 18.17 -7.12
C MET A 509 -36.11 18.03 -6.66
N PHE A 510 -35.80 18.38 -5.41
CA PHE A 510 -34.45 18.26 -4.87
C PHE A 510 -34.03 16.79 -4.66
N ALA A 511 -34.94 15.94 -4.18
CA ALA A 511 -34.67 14.50 -4.01
C ALA A 511 -34.50 13.82 -5.36
N SER A 512 -35.29 14.18 -6.37
CA SER A 512 -35.15 13.70 -7.76
C SER A 512 -33.81 14.11 -8.38
N LEU A 513 -33.37 15.37 -8.17
CA LEU A 513 -32.05 15.84 -8.62
C LEU A 513 -30.88 15.09 -7.94
N MET A 514 -31.01 14.84 -6.63
CA MET A 514 -29.98 14.11 -5.87
C MET A 514 -29.90 12.65 -6.30
N ASP A 515 -31.04 12.03 -6.59
CA ASP A 515 -31.08 10.66 -7.08
C ASP A 515 -30.48 10.56 -8.50
N THR A 516 -30.88 11.43 -9.42
CA THR A 516 -30.26 11.55 -10.75
C THR A 516 -28.75 11.77 -10.66
N TRP A 517 -28.29 12.61 -9.73
CA TRP A 517 -26.86 12.83 -9.49
C TRP A 517 -26.17 11.58 -8.94
N SER A 518 -26.81 10.83 -8.03
CA SER A 518 -26.22 9.62 -7.46
C SER A 518 -25.98 8.54 -8.54
N GLN A 519 -26.84 8.47 -9.54
CA GLN A 519 -26.81 7.50 -10.62
C GLN A 519 -25.88 7.91 -11.76
N HIS A 520 -25.93 9.15 -12.23
CA HIS A 520 -25.20 9.62 -13.41
C HIS A 520 -23.95 10.44 -13.11
N GLY A 521 -23.87 11.04 -11.92
CA GLY A 521 -22.78 11.91 -11.51
C GLY A 521 -21.38 11.26 -11.63
N PRO A 522 -21.17 10.03 -11.17
CA PRO A 522 -19.87 9.36 -11.29
C PRO A 522 -19.41 9.21 -12.75
N TYR A 523 -20.30 8.85 -13.68
CA TYR A 523 -19.95 8.72 -15.11
C TYR A 523 -19.64 10.06 -15.76
N LEU A 524 -20.40 11.10 -15.41
CA LEU A 524 -20.12 12.46 -15.86
C LEU A 524 -18.76 12.94 -15.34
N LEU A 525 -18.45 12.70 -14.07
CA LEU A 525 -17.15 13.07 -13.49
C LEU A 525 -16.00 12.28 -14.15
N MET A 526 -16.17 11.00 -14.47
CA MET A 526 -15.16 10.24 -15.20
C MET A 526 -14.95 10.80 -16.62
N LEU A 527 -16.02 11.19 -17.33
CA LEU A 527 -15.91 11.81 -18.65
C LEU A 527 -15.18 13.16 -18.59
N ILE A 528 -15.48 13.96 -17.55
CA ILE A 528 -14.76 15.21 -17.29
C ILE A 528 -13.28 14.91 -16.97
N LEU A 529 -13.00 13.85 -16.21
CA LEU A 529 -11.64 13.43 -15.90
C LEU A 529 -10.85 13.05 -17.17
N VAL A 530 -11.48 12.32 -18.08
CA VAL A 530 -10.89 11.99 -19.41
C VAL A 530 -10.58 13.27 -20.20
N PHE A 531 -11.52 14.22 -20.22
CA PHE A 531 -11.32 15.51 -20.91
C PHE A 531 -10.14 16.29 -20.31
N VAL A 532 -10.08 16.45 -18.99
CA VAL A 532 -8.99 17.21 -18.35
C VAL A 532 -7.65 16.46 -18.45
N ALA A 533 -7.66 15.12 -18.51
CA ALA A 533 -6.45 14.33 -18.75
C ALA A 533 -5.89 14.59 -20.15
N PHE A 534 -6.72 14.56 -21.19
CA PHE A 534 -6.31 14.95 -22.55
C PHE A 534 -5.90 16.41 -22.63
N PHE A 535 -6.62 17.31 -21.97
CA PHE A 535 -6.23 18.72 -21.89
C PHE A 535 -4.83 18.91 -21.28
N ALA A 536 -4.56 18.24 -20.15
CA ALA A 536 -3.24 18.27 -19.52
C ALA A 536 -2.16 17.64 -20.42
N LEU A 537 -2.47 16.51 -21.07
CA LEU A 537 -1.58 15.84 -22.03
C LEU A 537 -1.17 16.76 -23.19
N TYR A 538 -2.14 17.35 -23.88
CA TYR A 538 -1.87 18.22 -25.04
C TYR A 538 -1.25 19.53 -24.63
N GLY A 539 -1.70 20.16 -23.53
CA GLY A 539 -1.12 21.40 -23.04
C GLY A 539 0.35 21.24 -22.65
N ASN A 540 0.67 20.20 -21.89
CA ASN A 540 2.06 19.90 -21.52
C ASN A 540 2.87 19.40 -22.72
N GLY A 541 2.27 18.64 -23.64
CA GLY A 541 2.88 18.20 -24.90
C GLY A 541 3.33 19.38 -25.77
N GLU A 542 2.50 20.41 -25.93
CA GLU A 542 2.85 21.63 -26.67
C GLU A 542 4.01 22.37 -26.02
N VAL A 543 4.00 22.49 -24.69
CA VAL A 543 5.10 23.13 -23.94
C VAL A 543 6.39 22.30 -24.06
N MET A 544 6.31 20.99 -23.90
CA MET A 544 7.45 20.10 -24.04
C MET A 544 8.07 20.18 -25.45
N TRP A 545 7.24 20.17 -26.49
CA TRP A 545 7.69 20.31 -27.89
C TRP A 545 8.44 21.62 -28.15
N LYS A 546 7.93 22.74 -27.63
CA LYS A 546 8.59 24.07 -27.73
C LYS A 546 9.92 24.05 -26.98
N ILE A 547 10.00 23.43 -25.79
CA ILE A 547 11.21 23.33 -24.98
C ILE A 547 12.24 22.38 -25.64
N ALA A 548 11.77 21.23 -26.17
CA ALA A 548 12.63 20.19 -26.74
C ALA A 548 13.45 20.70 -27.94
N ARG A 549 12.92 21.67 -28.71
CA ARG A 549 13.64 22.34 -29.79
C ARG A 549 14.82 23.22 -29.33
N GLY A 550 14.87 23.56 -28.01
CA GLY A 550 15.93 24.40 -27.45
C GLY A 550 16.80 23.69 -26.42
N ASN A 551 16.21 23.20 -25.33
CA ASN A 551 16.93 22.57 -24.21
C ASN A 551 16.08 21.57 -23.45
N LEU A 552 16.27 20.27 -23.72
CA LEU A 552 15.54 19.16 -23.08
C LEU A 552 15.64 19.16 -21.55
N ARG A 553 16.72 19.69 -20.95
CA ARG A 553 16.87 19.75 -19.48
C ARG A 553 15.76 20.56 -18.81
N LEU A 554 15.07 21.42 -19.55
CA LEU A 554 13.96 22.23 -19.05
C LEU A 554 12.61 21.49 -19.08
N ALA A 555 12.53 20.35 -19.76
CA ALA A 555 11.29 19.62 -20.03
C ALA A 555 10.77 18.79 -18.83
N GLY A 556 11.54 18.65 -17.73
CA GLY A 556 11.20 17.73 -16.64
C GLY A 556 9.78 17.92 -16.07
N GLY A 557 9.35 19.17 -15.82
CA GLY A 557 7.99 19.42 -15.32
C GLY A 557 6.90 19.05 -16.34
N ALA A 558 7.10 19.38 -17.64
CA ALA A 558 6.13 19.01 -18.68
C ALA A 558 6.07 17.47 -18.86
N ALA A 559 7.22 16.78 -18.85
CA ALA A 559 7.28 15.32 -18.92
C ALA A 559 6.56 14.65 -17.74
N SER A 560 6.76 15.12 -16.49
CA SER A 560 6.05 14.59 -15.33
C SER A 560 4.54 14.78 -15.45
N HIS A 561 4.04 15.92 -15.91
CA HIS A 561 2.60 16.15 -16.07
C HIS A 561 2.01 15.37 -17.24
N ILE A 562 2.75 15.14 -18.34
CA ILE A 562 2.36 14.22 -19.42
C ILE A 562 2.22 12.80 -18.85
N GLY A 563 3.25 12.32 -18.12
CA GLY A 563 3.22 11.01 -17.49
C GLY A 563 2.03 10.83 -16.55
N PHE A 564 1.75 11.84 -15.73
CA PHE A 564 0.59 11.81 -14.84
C PHE A 564 -0.74 11.78 -15.62
N ALA A 565 -0.89 12.56 -16.68
CA ALA A 565 -2.08 12.56 -17.51
C ALA A 565 -2.31 11.19 -18.20
N VAL A 566 -1.25 10.56 -18.73
CA VAL A 566 -1.30 9.22 -19.33
C VAL A 566 -1.66 8.18 -18.29
N MET A 567 -1.07 8.25 -17.09
CA MET A 567 -1.38 7.36 -15.97
C MET A 567 -2.86 7.46 -15.58
N VAL A 568 -3.43 8.67 -15.48
CA VAL A 568 -4.85 8.85 -15.17
C VAL A 568 -5.74 8.29 -16.27
N LEU A 569 -5.41 8.46 -17.56
CA LEU A 569 -6.13 7.81 -18.65
C LEU A 569 -6.10 6.28 -18.53
N GLY A 570 -4.96 5.72 -18.17
CA GLY A 570 -4.81 4.29 -17.88
C GLY A 570 -5.66 3.83 -16.68
N ILE A 571 -5.70 4.62 -15.59
CA ILE A 571 -6.54 4.34 -14.41
C ILE A 571 -8.03 4.33 -14.79
N VAL A 572 -8.49 5.32 -15.54
CA VAL A 572 -9.90 5.37 -16.00
C VAL A 572 -10.21 4.18 -16.89
N ALA A 573 -9.30 3.79 -17.78
CA ALA A 573 -9.51 2.64 -18.65
C ALA A 573 -9.50 1.32 -17.85
N SER A 574 -8.47 1.05 -17.07
CA SER A 574 -8.26 -0.26 -16.43
C SER A 574 -9.14 -0.51 -15.18
N SER A 575 -9.53 0.55 -14.46
CA SER A 575 -10.39 0.44 -13.27
C SER A 575 -11.81 0.94 -13.53
N GLY A 576 -11.98 2.07 -14.23
CA GLY A 576 -13.30 2.64 -14.54
C GLY A 576 -14.05 1.87 -15.65
N LEU A 577 -13.34 1.28 -16.60
CA LEU A 577 -13.89 0.46 -17.68
C LEU A 577 -13.51 -1.02 -17.57
N SER A 578 -13.04 -1.48 -16.39
CA SER A 578 -12.83 -2.90 -16.11
C SER A 578 -14.11 -3.69 -16.45
N ASN A 579 -13.96 -4.79 -17.13
CA ASN A 579 -15.10 -5.61 -17.56
C ASN A 579 -15.01 -6.97 -16.86
N PRO A 580 -15.94 -7.30 -15.92
CA PRO A 580 -16.01 -8.64 -15.37
C PRO A 580 -16.38 -9.64 -16.46
N ILE A 581 -15.65 -10.74 -16.56
CA ILE A 581 -15.93 -11.79 -17.52
C ILE A 581 -17.14 -12.62 -17.05
N GLY A 582 -17.28 -12.86 -15.74
CA GLY A 582 -18.42 -13.56 -15.17
C GLY A 582 -19.49 -12.62 -14.62
N ARG A 583 -20.79 -13.00 -14.75
CA ARG A 583 -21.93 -12.31 -14.09
C ARG A 583 -22.94 -13.36 -13.64
N ASN A 584 -22.91 -13.70 -12.39
CA ASN A 584 -23.71 -14.79 -11.83
C ASN A 584 -25.08 -14.36 -11.30
N GLY A 585 -25.35 -13.06 -11.15
CA GLY A 585 -26.60 -12.58 -10.53
C GLY A 585 -26.70 -12.83 -9.02
N ALA A 586 -25.99 -13.80 -8.47
CA ALA A 586 -25.89 -14.12 -7.06
C ALA A 586 -24.55 -13.61 -6.46
N GLN A 587 -24.56 -13.25 -5.17
CA GLN A 587 -23.33 -12.89 -4.48
C GLN A 587 -22.58 -14.17 -4.10
N ILE A 588 -21.38 -14.33 -4.64
CA ILE A 588 -20.47 -15.43 -4.30
C ILE A 588 -19.25 -14.79 -3.65
N GLY A 589 -19.03 -15.06 -2.38
CA GLY A 589 -18.05 -14.33 -1.57
C GLY A 589 -18.42 -12.83 -1.54
N ASP A 590 -17.43 -11.97 -1.75
CA ASP A 590 -17.62 -10.50 -1.69
C ASP A 590 -18.13 -9.87 -3.02
N SER A 591 -18.32 -10.65 -4.08
CA SER A 591 -18.62 -10.13 -5.41
C SER A 591 -19.77 -10.89 -6.12
N ARG A 592 -20.62 -10.13 -6.84
CA ARG A 592 -21.61 -10.67 -7.78
C ARG A 592 -21.02 -10.95 -9.17
N GLU A 593 -19.73 -10.72 -9.34
CA GLU A 593 -19.01 -10.83 -10.62
C GLU A 593 -18.25 -12.15 -10.73
N ASN A 594 -18.30 -12.98 -9.67
CA ASN A 594 -17.67 -14.29 -9.62
C ASN A 594 -18.62 -15.35 -10.19
N PHE A 595 -18.08 -16.45 -10.71
CA PHE A 595 -18.85 -17.60 -11.18
C PHE A 595 -18.20 -18.91 -10.73
N ILE A 596 -19.03 -19.97 -10.67
CA ILE A 596 -18.59 -21.30 -10.27
C ILE A 596 -18.28 -22.12 -11.50
N LEU A 597 -17.25 -22.95 -11.43
CA LEU A 597 -16.83 -23.84 -12.50
C LEU A 597 -16.39 -25.18 -11.90
N ALA A 598 -17.08 -26.27 -12.25
CA ALA A 598 -16.72 -27.61 -11.82
C ALA A 598 -15.62 -28.21 -12.73
N LEU A 599 -14.91 -29.20 -12.19
CA LEU A 599 -13.85 -29.88 -12.94
C LEU A 599 -14.43 -30.54 -14.22
N GLY A 600 -13.84 -30.23 -15.37
CA GLY A 600 -14.28 -30.69 -16.68
C GLY A 600 -15.48 -29.92 -17.28
N GLU A 601 -16.08 -28.97 -16.52
CA GLU A 601 -17.17 -28.12 -17.03
C GLU A 601 -16.60 -27.03 -17.94
N THR A 602 -17.31 -26.77 -19.05
CA THR A 602 -17.05 -25.62 -19.92
C THR A 602 -18.18 -24.62 -19.78
N ARG A 603 -17.87 -23.38 -19.42
CA ARG A 603 -18.84 -22.31 -19.27
C ARG A 603 -18.56 -21.17 -20.25
N VAL A 604 -19.63 -20.57 -20.77
CA VAL A 604 -19.52 -19.42 -21.67
C VAL A 604 -19.96 -18.17 -20.96
N GLU A 605 -19.00 -17.27 -20.69
CA GLU A 605 -19.20 -16.02 -19.98
C GLU A 605 -18.68 -14.85 -20.82
N GLN A 606 -19.52 -13.88 -21.13
CA GLN A 606 -19.18 -12.69 -21.94
C GLN A 606 -18.50 -13.01 -23.29
N GLY A 607 -18.81 -14.17 -23.88
CA GLY A 607 -18.19 -14.64 -25.13
C GLY A 607 -16.88 -15.40 -24.98
N TYR A 608 -16.33 -15.52 -23.76
CA TYR A 608 -15.23 -16.43 -23.43
C TYR A 608 -15.78 -17.82 -23.14
N GLN A 609 -15.14 -18.86 -23.69
CA GLN A 609 -15.34 -20.23 -23.25
C GLN A 609 -14.24 -20.55 -22.22
N ILE A 610 -14.62 -21.00 -21.04
CA ILE A 610 -13.71 -21.26 -19.94
C ILE A 610 -13.95 -22.66 -19.44
N THR A 611 -12.92 -23.49 -19.43
CA THR A 611 -12.98 -24.88 -18.98
C THR A 611 -12.02 -25.07 -17.82
N TYR A 612 -12.48 -25.66 -16.71
CA TYR A 612 -11.61 -26.12 -15.65
C TYR A 612 -11.05 -27.49 -16.02
N SER A 613 -9.80 -27.54 -16.48
CA SER A 613 -9.18 -28.76 -17.04
C SER A 613 -8.46 -29.62 -16.00
N GLY A 614 -8.10 -29.06 -14.83
CA GLY A 614 -7.46 -29.83 -13.77
C GLY A 614 -6.52 -29.06 -12.87
N HIS A 615 -5.70 -29.82 -12.16
CA HIS A 615 -4.67 -29.31 -11.25
C HIS A 615 -3.29 -29.39 -11.89
N GLY A 616 -2.44 -28.42 -11.54
CA GLY A 616 -1.04 -28.38 -11.88
C GLY A 616 -0.18 -27.99 -10.68
N VAL A 617 1.09 -27.79 -10.93
CA VAL A 617 2.03 -27.16 -10.02
C VAL A 617 2.86 -26.15 -10.81
N ASP A 618 3.16 -25.02 -10.20
CA ASP A 618 4.04 -24.03 -10.82
C ASP A 618 5.53 -24.41 -10.72
N GLU A 619 6.40 -23.54 -11.18
CA GLU A 619 7.86 -23.75 -11.12
C GLU A 619 8.39 -23.83 -9.68
N GLU A 620 7.67 -23.32 -8.70
CA GLU A 620 8.01 -23.32 -7.27
C GLU A 620 7.38 -24.52 -6.54
N GLY A 621 6.58 -25.34 -7.24
CA GLY A 621 5.89 -26.53 -6.69
C GLY A 621 4.58 -26.18 -5.98
N LEU A 622 4.03 -24.96 -6.17
CA LEU A 622 2.76 -24.54 -5.58
C LEU A 622 1.57 -25.06 -6.40
N PRO A 623 0.44 -25.41 -5.74
CA PRO A 623 -0.75 -25.90 -6.44
C PRO A 623 -1.36 -24.84 -7.36
N THR A 624 -1.56 -25.17 -8.62
CA THR A 624 -2.23 -24.34 -9.62
C THR A 624 -3.52 -25.02 -10.10
N TYR A 625 -4.45 -24.19 -10.57
CA TYR A 625 -5.71 -24.63 -11.15
C TYR A 625 -5.72 -24.27 -12.63
N LEU A 626 -5.74 -25.29 -13.50
CA LEU A 626 -5.61 -25.13 -14.95
C LEU A 626 -6.96 -24.75 -15.56
N LEU A 627 -7.02 -23.59 -16.19
CA LEU A 627 -8.21 -23.04 -16.85
C LEU A 627 -7.90 -22.80 -18.32
N ASP A 628 -8.59 -23.52 -19.20
CA ASP A 628 -8.50 -23.33 -20.65
C ASP A 628 -9.48 -22.26 -21.10
N PHE A 629 -8.98 -21.20 -21.71
CA PHE A 629 -9.75 -20.08 -22.23
C PHE A 629 -9.77 -20.08 -23.75
N VAL A 630 -10.94 -19.83 -24.33
CA VAL A 630 -11.08 -19.43 -25.73
C VAL A 630 -11.70 -18.04 -25.76
N ASP A 631 -11.01 -17.07 -26.34
CA ASP A 631 -11.48 -15.70 -26.43
C ASP A 631 -12.62 -15.54 -27.48
N PRO A 632 -13.36 -14.41 -27.51
CA PRO A 632 -14.40 -14.17 -28.50
C PRO A 632 -13.93 -14.19 -29.97
N ASN A 633 -12.62 -14.12 -30.24
CA ASN A 633 -12.01 -14.21 -31.57
C ASN A 633 -11.54 -15.64 -31.90
N GLY A 634 -11.70 -16.61 -30.98
CA GLY A 634 -11.30 -18.00 -31.16
C GLY A 634 -9.83 -18.28 -30.84
N HIS A 635 -9.11 -17.37 -30.12
CA HIS A 635 -7.76 -17.66 -29.64
C HIS A 635 -7.80 -18.46 -28.35
N GLU A 636 -7.08 -19.56 -28.34
CA GLU A 636 -6.95 -20.45 -27.19
C GLU A 636 -5.74 -20.05 -26.34
N PHE A 637 -5.89 -20.06 -25.02
CA PHE A 637 -4.80 -19.86 -24.07
C PHE A 637 -5.15 -20.51 -22.73
N GLU A 638 -4.13 -20.90 -22.00
CA GLU A 638 -4.23 -21.48 -20.66
C GLU A 638 -3.90 -20.42 -19.61
N MET A 639 -4.58 -20.49 -18.47
CA MET A 639 -4.28 -19.73 -17.25
C MET A 639 -4.20 -20.68 -16.06
N ALA A 640 -3.25 -20.41 -15.15
CA ALA A 640 -2.92 -21.29 -14.04
C ALA A 640 -2.81 -20.51 -12.71
N PRO A 641 -3.89 -19.88 -12.23
CA PRO A 641 -3.87 -19.20 -10.94
C PRO A 641 -3.56 -20.16 -9.79
N VAL A 642 -2.87 -19.65 -8.75
CA VAL A 642 -2.44 -20.40 -7.58
C VAL A 642 -3.41 -20.18 -6.44
N ALA A 643 -3.82 -21.24 -5.74
CA ALA A 643 -4.54 -21.13 -4.47
C ALA A 643 -4.21 -22.32 -3.55
N TYR A 644 -3.81 -22.02 -2.30
CA TYR A 644 -3.47 -23.06 -1.32
C TYR A 644 -3.57 -22.53 0.11
N GLU A 645 -3.66 -23.43 1.06
CA GLU A 645 -3.57 -23.08 2.47
C GLU A 645 -2.09 -23.08 2.90
N SER A 646 -1.63 -21.94 3.39
CA SER A 646 -0.25 -21.77 3.88
C SER A 646 0.00 -22.57 5.16
N ASN A 647 1.26 -22.80 5.51
CA ASN A 647 1.66 -23.43 6.79
C ASN A 647 1.18 -22.65 8.04
N ARG A 648 0.66 -21.43 7.85
CA ARG A 648 0.11 -20.57 8.90
C ARG A 648 -1.42 -20.66 8.99
N GLY A 649 -2.08 -21.54 8.25
CA GLY A 649 -3.53 -21.70 8.19
C GLY A 649 -4.25 -20.55 7.47
N GLN A 650 -3.55 -19.80 6.61
CA GLN A 650 -4.11 -18.74 5.80
C GLN A 650 -4.20 -19.17 4.34
N TRP A 651 -5.32 -18.90 3.69
CA TRP A 651 -5.46 -19.12 2.27
C TRP A 651 -4.71 -18.07 1.47
N ILE A 652 -3.85 -18.52 0.58
CA ILE A 652 -3.08 -17.71 -0.37
C ILE A 652 -3.70 -17.91 -1.75
N GLN A 653 -3.98 -16.81 -2.44
CA GLN A 653 -4.57 -16.79 -3.77
C GLN A 653 -3.77 -15.81 -4.63
N ASN A 654 -2.95 -16.34 -5.54
CA ASN A 654 -2.21 -15.52 -6.50
C ASN A 654 -2.91 -15.60 -7.85
N PRO A 655 -3.32 -14.46 -8.40
CA PRO A 655 -3.94 -14.42 -9.73
C PRO A 655 -2.93 -14.79 -10.81
N ASP A 656 -3.44 -15.31 -11.93
CA ASP A 656 -2.68 -15.39 -13.17
C ASP A 656 -3.11 -14.28 -14.14
N LEU A 657 -2.16 -13.80 -14.95
CA LEU A 657 -2.30 -12.63 -15.81
C LEU A 657 -1.90 -12.93 -17.25
N LYS A 658 -2.85 -12.79 -18.18
CA LYS A 658 -2.55 -12.79 -19.60
C LYS A 658 -2.46 -11.37 -20.13
N THR A 659 -1.26 -10.91 -20.42
CA THR A 659 -0.98 -9.54 -20.82
C THR A 659 -1.01 -9.39 -22.34
N TYR A 660 -1.82 -8.45 -22.84
CA TYR A 660 -1.86 -7.97 -24.22
C TYR A 660 -1.48 -6.48 -24.27
N PHE A 661 -1.30 -5.94 -25.46
CA PHE A 661 -0.96 -4.52 -25.62
C PHE A 661 -2.11 -3.59 -25.18
N ASP A 662 -3.33 -3.98 -25.45
CA ASP A 662 -4.56 -3.21 -25.25
C ASP A 662 -5.35 -3.61 -24.01
N LYS A 663 -5.08 -4.76 -23.43
CA LYS A 663 -5.75 -5.25 -22.22
C LYS A 663 -4.92 -6.30 -21.48
N ASP A 664 -5.23 -6.52 -20.21
CA ASP A 664 -4.84 -7.74 -19.49
C ASP A 664 -6.10 -8.52 -19.13
N ILE A 665 -5.98 -9.86 -19.10
CA ILE A 665 -6.96 -10.76 -18.50
C ILE A 665 -6.39 -11.17 -17.15
N PHE A 666 -7.13 -10.87 -16.09
CA PHE A 666 -6.82 -11.18 -14.71
C PHE A 666 -7.73 -12.30 -14.25
N VAL A 667 -7.18 -13.38 -13.70
CA VAL A 667 -7.96 -14.52 -13.19
C VAL A 667 -7.43 -14.93 -11.83
N ALA A 668 -8.31 -14.95 -10.82
CA ALA A 668 -8.06 -15.53 -9.50
C ALA A 668 -9.11 -16.62 -9.20
N VAL A 669 -8.75 -17.58 -8.39
CA VAL A 669 -9.63 -18.70 -8.03
C VAL A 669 -9.71 -18.90 -6.52
N SER A 670 -10.87 -19.38 -6.07
CA SER A 670 -11.09 -19.88 -4.73
C SER A 670 -11.59 -21.33 -4.82
N PRO A 671 -10.80 -22.31 -4.41
CA PRO A 671 -11.21 -23.72 -4.47
C PRO A 671 -12.31 -24.04 -3.46
N SER A 672 -13.13 -25.06 -3.76
CA SER A 672 -14.27 -25.52 -2.96
C SER A 672 -13.92 -25.74 -1.47
N VAL A 673 -12.73 -26.21 -1.19
CA VAL A 673 -12.24 -26.46 0.20
C VAL A 673 -12.18 -25.20 1.08
N MET A 674 -12.14 -24.00 0.50
CA MET A 674 -12.20 -22.73 1.25
C MET A 674 -13.57 -22.44 1.84
N PHE A 675 -14.63 -23.01 1.25
CA PHE A 675 -16.02 -22.74 1.64
C PHE A 675 -16.60 -23.76 2.63
N GLY A 676 -15.77 -24.66 3.12
CA GLY A 676 -16.12 -25.73 4.03
C GLY A 676 -16.24 -27.08 3.31
N THR A 677 -15.93 -28.13 4.01
CA THR A 677 -16.07 -29.50 3.52
C THR A 677 -17.52 -29.95 3.72
N GLN A 678 -18.20 -30.34 2.64
CA GLN A 678 -19.37 -31.23 2.78
C GLN A 678 -18.86 -32.58 3.29
N ASN A 679 -19.28 -32.95 4.48
CA ASN A 679 -19.06 -34.33 4.94
C ASN A 679 -19.94 -35.29 4.09
N ASP A 680 -19.52 -36.53 3.87
CA ASP A 680 -20.26 -37.61 3.15
C ASP A 680 -21.73 -37.82 3.60
N SER A 681 -22.16 -37.15 4.67
CA SER A 681 -23.50 -37.20 5.28
C SER A 681 -24.43 -36.05 4.88
N GLY A 682 -24.06 -35.16 3.94
CA GLY A 682 -24.82 -33.92 3.61
C GLY A 682 -24.71 -32.84 4.70
N GLN A 683 -23.67 -32.89 5.53
CA GLN A 683 -23.40 -31.87 6.56
C GLN A 683 -22.33 -30.88 6.08
N ILE A 684 -22.59 -29.62 6.39
CA ILE A 684 -21.63 -28.54 6.11
C ILE A 684 -21.35 -27.76 7.41
N THR A 685 -20.15 -27.18 7.51
CA THR A 685 -19.78 -26.27 8.61
C THR A 685 -19.55 -24.87 8.05
N ILE A 686 -20.25 -23.87 8.59
CA ILE A 686 -20.14 -22.47 8.10
C ILE A 686 -19.90 -21.54 9.28
N ALA A 687 -18.94 -20.62 9.17
CA ALA A 687 -18.72 -19.58 10.16
C ALA A 687 -19.71 -18.39 9.97
N ARG A 688 -19.90 -17.60 11.01
CA ARG A 688 -20.79 -16.43 10.95
C ARG A 688 -20.30 -15.41 9.91
N GLY A 689 -21.17 -15.03 9.01
CA GLY A 689 -20.87 -14.12 7.88
C GLY A 689 -20.28 -14.81 6.64
N ASP A 690 -19.98 -16.12 6.73
CA ASP A 690 -19.50 -16.91 5.60
C ASP A 690 -20.65 -17.57 4.84
N SER A 691 -20.33 -18.05 3.64
CA SER A 691 -21.26 -18.76 2.76
C SER A 691 -20.66 -20.06 2.25
N SER A 692 -21.52 -21.04 1.95
CA SER A 692 -21.15 -22.30 1.31
C SER A 692 -22.07 -22.57 0.13
N ILE A 693 -21.56 -23.27 -0.87
CA ILE A 693 -22.33 -23.65 -2.05
C ILE A 693 -22.83 -25.09 -1.84
N VAL A 694 -24.10 -25.29 -2.14
CA VAL A 694 -24.78 -26.57 -1.97
C VAL A 694 -25.62 -26.89 -3.21
N GLY A 695 -25.97 -28.17 -3.40
CA GLY A 695 -26.91 -28.55 -4.42
C GLY A 695 -26.36 -28.49 -5.84
N ASP A 696 -25.24 -29.14 -6.13
CA ASP A 696 -24.65 -29.22 -7.47
C ASP A 696 -24.46 -27.82 -8.10
N ASN A 697 -23.96 -26.88 -7.27
CA ASN A 697 -23.77 -25.48 -7.64
C ASN A 697 -25.08 -24.70 -7.91
N GLU A 698 -26.22 -25.17 -7.42
CA GLU A 698 -27.49 -24.48 -7.60
C GLU A 698 -27.79 -23.42 -6.57
N TYR A 699 -27.26 -23.56 -5.33
CA TYR A 699 -27.60 -22.70 -4.20
C TYR A 699 -26.40 -22.26 -3.42
N ILE A 700 -26.45 -21.02 -2.90
CA ILE A 700 -25.53 -20.48 -1.90
C ILE A 700 -26.28 -20.38 -0.58
N ILE A 701 -25.73 -21.00 0.48
CA ILE A 701 -26.23 -20.84 1.84
C ILE A 701 -25.25 -19.94 2.61
N GLU A 702 -25.74 -18.85 3.19
CA GLU A 702 -24.99 -17.90 4.00
C GLU A 702 -25.48 -17.96 5.45
N PHE A 703 -24.57 -18.07 6.42
CA PHE A 703 -24.90 -17.94 7.82
C PHE A 703 -24.79 -16.46 8.25
N VAL A 704 -25.93 -15.79 8.44
CA VAL A 704 -25.97 -14.36 8.74
C VAL A 704 -25.62 -14.09 10.20
N GLU A 705 -26.40 -14.70 11.13
CA GLU A 705 -26.20 -14.52 12.58
C GLU A 705 -26.97 -15.55 13.39
N PHE A 706 -26.60 -15.68 14.66
CA PHE A 706 -27.38 -16.45 15.61
C PHE A 706 -28.67 -15.71 15.99
N ASP A 707 -29.79 -16.43 16.05
CA ASP A 707 -31.05 -15.94 16.56
C ASP A 707 -31.23 -16.42 18.01
N LEU A 708 -31.24 -15.49 18.94
CA LEU A 708 -31.43 -15.78 20.37
C LEU A 708 -32.89 -15.53 20.83
N GLU A 709 -33.73 -14.97 19.96
CA GLU A 709 -35.15 -14.75 20.22
C GLU A 709 -36.00 -15.84 19.52
N VAL A 710 -35.79 -17.09 19.94
CA VAL A 710 -36.52 -18.24 19.38
C VAL A 710 -37.98 -18.24 19.86
N ASP A 711 -38.92 -18.52 18.94
CA ASP A 711 -40.36 -18.56 19.24
C ASP A 711 -40.70 -19.48 20.41
N GLU A 712 -41.57 -19.02 21.30
CA GLU A 712 -42.02 -19.76 22.51
C GLU A 712 -42.58 -21.14 22.16
N GLU A 713 -43.08 -21.38 20.96
CA GLU A 713 -43.61 -22.66 20.49
C GLU A 713 -42.55 -23.77 20.51
N PHE A 714 -41.26 -23.44 20.36
CA PHE A 714 -40.13 -24.39 20.40
C PHE A 714 -39.56 -24.56 21.82
N LEU A 715 -39.97 -23.72 22.79
CA LEU A 715 -39.52 -23.74 24.17
C LEU A 715 -40.45 -24.65 24.99
N GLY A 716 -40.06 -25.90 25.24
CA GLY A 716 -40.76 -26.81 26.16
C GLY A 716 -40.23 -26.69 27.58
N ASP A 717 -40.95 -27.28 28.56
CA ASP A 717 -40.62 -27.28 30.01
C ASP A 717 -39.20 -27.81 30.32
N SER A 718 -38.57 -28.59 29.42
CA SER A 718 -37.23 -29.17 29.60
C SER A 718 -36.14 -28.46 28.78
N THR A 719 -36.40 -27.30 28.15
CA THR A 719 -35.42 -26.56 27.36
C THR A 719 -34.48 -25.78 28.28
N GLU A 720 -33.16 -25.99 28.15
CA GLU A 720 -32.13 -25.25 28.86
C GLU A 720 -31.62 -24.09 27.99
N VAL A 721 -31.35 -24.36 26.70
CA VAL A 721 -30.90 -23.40 25.74
C VAL A 721 -31.51 -23.71 24.36
N ALA A 722 -32.05 -22.70 23.69
CA ALA A 722 -32.45 -22.77 22.28
C ALA A 722 -31.78 -21.64 21.49
N VAL A 723 -31.20 -21.97 20.36
CA VAL A 723 -30.51 -21.00 19.49
C VAL A 723 -30.91 -21.26 18.04
N GLY A 724 -31.44 -20.24 17.38
CA GLY A 724 -31.70 -20.25 15.95
C GLY A 724 -30.46 -19.85 15.14
N ALA A 725 -30.41 -20.25 13.89
CA ALA A 725 -29.44 -19.79 12.92
C ALA A 725 -30.17 -19.09 11.75
N ASN A 726 -29.99 -17.77 11.64
CA ASN A 726 -30.52 -17.02 10.51
C ASN A 726 -29.67 -17.30 9.27
N LEU A 727 -30.24 -18.03 8.32
CA LEU A 727 -29.61 -18.44 7.08
C LEU A 727 -30.24 -17.69 5.91
N ARG A 728 -29.44 -17.36 4.94
CA ARG A 728 -29.87 -16.84 3.64
C ARG A 728 -29.51 -17.83 2.56
N LEU A 729 -30.52 -18.38 1.91
CA LEU A 729 -30.36 -19.29 0.77
C LEU A 729 -30.63 -18.54 -0.53
N THR A 730 -29.67 -18.59 -1.48
CA THR A 730 -29.77 -17.90 -2.78
C THR A 730 -29.64 -18.90 -3.91
N HIS A 731 -30.62 -18.94 -4.80
CA HIS A 731 -30.55 -19.76 -6.02
C HIS A 731 -29.66 -19.07 -7.05
N ILE A 732 -28.57 -19.70 -7.45
CA ILE A 732 -27.49 -19.06 -8.24
C ILE A 732 -27.98 -18.60 -9.62
N ALA A 733 -28.77 -19.41 -10.31
CA ALA A 733 -29.20 -19.11 -11.68
C ALA A 733 -30.24 -17.97 -11.78
N SER A 734 -31.14 -17.84 -10.79
CA SER A 734 -32.19 -16.81 -10.78
C SER A 734 -31.85 -15.58 -9.95
N GLY A 735 -30.87 -15.69 -9.03
CA GLY A 735 -30.57 -14.67 -8.01
C GLY A 735 -31.65 -14.52 -6.94
N GLU A 736 -32.64 -15.41 -6.91
CA GLU A 736 -33.74 -15.37 -5.94
C GLU A 736 -33.24 -15.81 -4.56
N THR A 737 -33.60 -15.06 -3.52
CA THR A 737 -33.11 -15.30 -2.16
C THR A 737 -34.27 -15.62 -1.21
N ARG A 738 -34.08 -16.57 -0.32
CA ARG A 738 -35.00 -16.97 0.76
C ARG A 738 -34.26 -16.97 2.09
N GLN A 739 -35.02 -16.76 3.18
CA GLN A 739 -34.49 -16.86 4.53
C GLN A 739 -34.97 -18.15 5.20
N MET A 740 -34.12 -18.72 6.02
CA MET A 740 -34.39 -19.92 6.82
C MET A 740 -33.87 -19.70 8.23
N SER A 741 -34.55 -20.26 9.25
CA SER A 741 -34.17 -20.14 10.66
C SER A 741 -34.33 -21.49 11.38
N PRO A 742 -33.47 -22.50 11.08
CA PRO A 742 -33.47 -23.74 11.84
C PRO A 742 -33.00 -23.50 13.28
N VAL A 743 -33.51 -24.28 14.23
CA VAL A 743 -33.25 -24.08 15.67
C VAL A 743 -32.55 -25.32 16.26
N TYR A 744 -31.50 -25.06 17.06
CA TYR A 744 -30.76 -26.03 17.87
C TYR A 744 -31.15 -25.90 19.32
N ILE A 745 -31.55 -27.01 19.97
CA ILE A 745 -32.13 -27.03 21.32
C ILE A 745 -31.31 -27.96 22.21
N ILE A 746 -30.83 -27.44 23.33
CA ILE A 746 -30.22 -28.23 24.41
C ILE A 746 -31.23 -28.35 25.52
N ARG A 747 -31.54 -29.57 25.93
CA ARG A 747 -32.44 -29.89 27.03
C ARG A 747 -31.71 -30.02 28.37
N SER A 748 -32.44 -29.91 29.46
CA SER A 748 -31.90 -29.99 30.83
C SER A 748 -31.24 -31.35 31.17
N ASP A 749 -31.55 -32.42 30.44
CA ASP A 749 -30.88 -33.73 30.52
C ASP A 749 -29.61 -33.82 29.62
N ARG A 750 -29.21 -32.70 29.00
CA ARG A 750 -28.12 -32.57 28.01
C ARG A 750 -28.36 -33.30 26.67
N SER A 751 -29.58 -33.78 26.44
CA SER A 751 -29.93 -34.25 25.10
C SER A 751 -30.06 -33.05 24.14
N VAL A 752 -29.82 -33.30 22.85
CA VAL A 752 -29.88 -32.28 21.78
C VAL A 752 -31.03 -32.62 20.85
N ASP A 753 -31.91 -31.64 20.63
CA ASP A 753 -32.94 -31.67 19.62
C ASP A 753 -32.70 -30.52 18.61
N TYR A 754 -33.27 -30.62 17.44
CA TYR A 754 -33.24 -29.55 16.46
C TYR A 754 -34.56 -29.46 15.69
N VAL A 755 -34.96 -28.20 15.40
CA VAL A 755 -36.12 -27.90 14.54
C VAL A 755 -35.61 -27.62 13.14
N GLN A 756 -36.00 -28.46 12.20
CA GLN A 756 -35.66 -28.30 10.78
C GLN A 756 -36.52 -27.20 10.17
N ASN A 757 -35.95 -26.49 9.22
CA ASN A 757 -36.69 -25.53 8.40
C ASN A 757 -36.69 -26.00 6.93
N THR A 758 -37.84 -26.00 6.28
CA THR A 758 -38.08 -26.53 4.93
C THR A 758 -38.60 -25.43 4.02
N LEU A 759 -37.88 -25.18 2.93
CA LEU A 759 -38.36 -24.37 1.81
C LEU A 759 -39.07 -25.26 0.81
N THR A 760 -40.41 -25.30 0.91
CA THR A 760 -41.25 -26.17 0.06
C THR A 760 -41.18 -25.80 -1.41
N GLU A 761 -40.86 -24.54 -1.76
CA GLU A 761 -40.71 -24.07 -3.13
C GLU A 761 -39.49 -24.68 -3.84
N TRP A 762 -38.45 -25.01 -3.10
CA TRP A 762 -37.18 -25.58 -3.62
C TRP A 762 -36.94 -27.00 -3.15
N ASP A 763 -37.84 -27.58 -2.36
CA ASP A 763 -37.75 -28.92 -1.73
C ASP A 763 -36.46 -29.10 -0.89
N ILE A 764 -36.00 -28.01 -0.24
CA ILE A 764 -34.78 -27.98 0.54
C ILE A 764 -35.14 -27.93 2.03
N THR A 765 -34.58 -28.86 2.79
CA THR A 765 -34.71 -28.91 4.27
C THR A 765 -33.33 -28.70 4.89
N VAL A 766 -33.22 -27.78 5.85
CA VAL A 766 -32.00 -27.50 6.60
C VAL A 766 -32.23 -27.73 8.08
N ALA A 767 -31.32 -28.49 8.70
CA ALA A 767 -31.26 -28.69 10.15
C ALA A 767 -29.98 -28.10 10.73
N PHE A 768 -30.07 -27.36 11.83
CA PHE A 768 -28.91 -26.86 12.59
C PHE A 768 -28.52 -27.94 13.59
N THR A 769 -27.43 -28.69 13.32
CA THR A 769 -27.06 -29.92 14.04
C THR A 769 -25.97 -29.71 15.08
N GLY A 770 -25.31 -28.59 15.12
CA GLY A 770 -24.28 -28.27 16.09
C GLY A 770 -23.71 -26.88 15.94
N MET A 771 -23.04 -26.40 17.00
CA MET A 771 -22.34 -25.10 16.97
C MET A 771 -20.98 -25.22 17.68
N ASN A 772 -20.02 -24.41 17.19
CA ASN A 772 -18.78 -24.16 17.90
C ASN A 772 -18.74 -22.68 18.30
N VAL A 773 -18.90 -22.43 19.60
CA VAL A 773 -19.00 -21.06 20.14
C VAL A 773 -17.66 -20.30 20.00
N ASP A 774 -16.53 -21.00 20.11
CA ASP A 774 -15.20 -20.41 20.09
C ASP A 774 -14.84 -19.89 18.67
N SER A 775 -15.24 -20.62 17.62
CA SER A 775 -15.04 -20.22 16.22
C SER A 775 -16.22 -19.44 15.62
N GLY A 776 -17.36 -19.35 16.32
CA GLY A 776 -18.58 -18.75 15.80
C GLY A 776 -19.17 -19.50 14.61
N SER A 777 -18.92 -20.81 14.47
CA SER A 777 -19.38 -21.63 13.34
C SER A 777 -20.55 -22.56 13.75
N ILE A 778 -21.34 -22.93 12.75
CA ILE A 778 -22.48 -23.82 12.86
C ILE A 778 -22.32 -25.04 11.94
N ASN A 779 -22.87 -26.18 12.34
CA ASN A 779 -23.00 -27.39 11.54
C ASN A 779 -24.43 -27.48 11.02
N LEU A 780 -24.60 -27.59 9.71
CA LEU A 780 -25.91 -27.74 9.07
C LEU A 780 -25.99 -29.08 8.34
N ALA A 781 -27.12 -29.80 8.52
CA ALA A 781 -27.46 -30.95 7.69
C ALA A 781 -28.50 -30.49 6.63
N ILE A 782 -28.24 -30.75 5.36
CA ILE A 782 -29.09 -30.31 4.25
C ILE A 782 -29.63 -31.53 3.51
N GLN A 783 -30.94 -31.52 3.24
CA GLN A 783 -31.64 -32.56 2.48
C GLN A 783 -32.40 -31.92 1.31
N GLY A 784 -32.62 -32.68 0.25
CA GLY A 784 -33.34 -32.20 -0.95
C GLY A 784 -32.47 -31.59 -2.06
N VAL A 785 -31.16 -31.56 -1.84
CA VAL A 785 -30.19 -31.06 -2.85
C VAL A 785 -29.25 -32.16 -3.28
N ALA A 786 -28.89 -32.20 -4.56
CA ALA A 786 -27.84 -33.07 -5.06
C ALA A 786 -26.50 -32.66 -4.44
N MET A 787 -25.59 -33.60 -4.21
CA MET A 787 -24.25 -33.29 -3.74
C MET A 787 -23.51 -32.49 -4.81
N ALA A 788 -22.93 -31.36 -4.44
CA ALA A 788 -22.07 -30.63 -5.36
C ALA A 788 -20.86 -31.47 -5.79
N PRO A 789 -20.33 -31.32 -7.00
CA PRO A 789 -19.10 -31.99 -7.41
C PRO A 789 -17.99 -31.74 -6.39
N GLU A 790 -17.18 -32.75 -6.08
CA GLU A 790 -16.10 -32.66 -5.08
C GLU A 790 -15.06 -31.58 -5.41
N ASP A 791 -14.92 -31.24 -6.71
CA ASP A 791 -13.90 -30.31 -7.21
C ASP A 791 -14.53 -29.22 -8.10
N TRP A 792 -14.68 -28.05 -7.52
CA TRP A 792 -15.15 -26.86 -8.19
C TRP A 792 -14.41 -25.61 -7.70
N LEU A 793 -14.40 -24.58 -8.51
CA LEU A 793 -13.76 -23.29 -8.26
C LEU A 793 -14.77 -22.15 -8.29
N VAL A 794 -14.62 -21.19 -7.42
CA VAL A 794 -15.11 -19.83 -7.66
C VAL A 794 -14.07 -19.10 -8.48
N VAL A 795 -14.43 -18.69 -9.66
CA VAL A 795 -13.54 -17.98 -10.60
C VAL A 795 -13.89 -16.50 -10.60
N GLN A 796 -12.89 -15.66 -10.35
CA GLN A 796 -12.93 -14.22 -10.47
C GLN A 796 -12.10 -13.82 -11.69
N ALA A 797 -12.76 -13.34 -12.76
CA ALA A 797 -12.09 -13.01 -14.01
C ALA A 797 -12.48 -11.62 -14.53
N TYR A 798 -11.46 -10.80 -14.92
CA TYR A 798 -11.64 -9.44 -15.42
C TYR A 798 -10.81 -9.17 -16.67
N GLU A 799 -11.41 -8.44 -17.62
CA GLU A 799 -10.63 -7.68 -18.60
C GLU A 799 -10.24 -6.32 -18.01
N LYS A 800 -8.97 -5.96 -18.09
CA LYS A 800 -8.39 -4.68 -17.64
C LYS A 800 -7.89 -3.88 -18.85
N PRO A 801 -8.74 -3.07 -19.52
CA PRO A 801 -8.34 -2.37 -20.73
C PRO A 801 -7.22 -1.36 -20.47
N PHE A 802 -6.22 -1.33 -21.34
CA PHE A 802 -5.15 -0.32 -21.39
C PHE A 802 -4.43 -0.10 -20.05
N ILE A 803 -4.31 -1.12 -19.19
CA ILE A 803 -3.57 -1.02 -17.93
C ILE A 803 -2.09 -0.67 -18.16
N SER A 804 -1.53 -1.04 -19.32
CA SER A 804 -0.19 -0.65 -19.76
C SER A 804 0.04 0.87 -19.72
N LEU A 805 -1.01 1.70 -19.94
CA LEU A 805 -0.92 3.15 -19.84
C LEU A 805 -0.65 3.64 -18.41
N VAL A 806 -1.08 2.90 -17.38
CA VAL A 806 -0.77 3.24 -15.98
C VAL A 806 0.74 3.19 -15.79
N TRP A 807 1.37 2.10 -16.22
CA TRP A 807 2.81 1.86 -16.06
C TRP A 807 3.64 2.77 -16.95
N ILE A 808 3.27 2.93 -18.22
CA ILE A 808 3.92 3.87 -19.15
C ILE A 808 3.84 5.30 -18.61
N GLY A 809 2.66 5.73 -18.16
CA GLY A 809 2.46 7.05 -17.58
C GLY A 809 3.33 7.27 -16.36
N PHE A 810 3.43 6.25 -15.49
CA PHE A 810 4.28 6.30 -14.31
C PHE A 810 5.79 6.38 -14.66
N ILE A 811 6.25 5.63 -15.66
CA ILE A 811 7.64 5.71 -16.14
C ILE A 811 7.94 7.14 -16.64
N PHE A 812 7.06 7.73 -17.44
CA PHE A 812 7.22 9.12 -17.91
C PHE A 812 7.20 10.14 -16.77
N LEU A 813 6.34 9.97 -15.78
CA LEU A 813 6.28 10.76 -14.55
C LEU A 813 7.65 10.73 -13.84
N SER A 814 8.19 9.54 -13.63
CA SER A 814 9.46 9.29 -12.94
C SER A 814 10.66 9.87 -13.71
N LEU A 815 10.70 9.70 -15.05
CA LEU A 815 11.73 10.30 -15.92
C LEU A 815 11.68 11.83 -15.85
N GLY A 816 10.50 12.45 -15.80
CA GLY A 816 10.35 13.88 -15.64
C GLY A 816 10.87 14.40 -14.28
N PHE A 817 10.62 13.66 -13.19
CA PHE A 817 11.21 13.96 -11.88
C PHE A 817 12.74 13.80 -11.90
N ALA A 818 13.26 12.71 -12.45
CA ALA A 818 14.70 12.46 -12.56
C ALA A 818 15.41 13.58 -13.34
N LEU A 819 14.83 14.03 -14.45
CA LEU A 819 15.33 15.16 -15.24
C LEU A 819 15.31 16.47 -14.43
N SER A 820 14.27 16.66 -13.59
CA SER A 820 14.15 17.81 -12.69
C SER A 820 15.21 17.78 -11.59
N VAL A 821 15.49 16.62 -10.98
CA VAL A 821 16.59 16.40 -10.01
C VAL A 821 17.93 16.75 -10.65
N TYR A 822 18.22 16.19 -11.83
CA TYR A 822 19.45 16.44 -12.57
C TYR A 822 19.66 17.93 -12.85
N ARG A 823 18.65 18.60 -13.40
CA ARG A 823 18.70 20.04 -13.68
C ARG A 823 19.02 20.85 -12.42
N ARG A 824 18.29 20.61 -11.31
CA ARG A 824 18.48 21.40 -10.08
C ARG A 824 19.84 21.15 -9.45
N SER A 825 20.36 19.94 -9.56
CA SER A 825 21.71 19.58 -9.08
C SER A 825 22.80 20.31 -9.91
N VAL A 826 22.62 20.41 -11.24
CA VAL A 826 23.52 21.19 -12.12
C VAL A 826 23.44 22.68 -11.80
N ASP A 827 22.24 23.25 -11.64
CA ASP A 827 22.04 24.66 -11.26
C ASP A 827 22.80 25.02 -9.96
N LEU A 828 22.80 24.12 -8.96
CA LEU A 828 23.54 24.30 -7.71
C LEU A 828 25.06 24.26 -7.92
N ARG A 829 25.57 23.36 -8.76
CA ARG A 829 27.01 23.27 -9.05
C ARG A 829 27.54 24.55 -9.74
N ILE A 830 26.80 25.07 -10.73
CA ILE A 830 27.15 26.30 -11.46
C ILE A 830 27.14 27.51 -10.52
N ALA A 831 26.11 27.63 -9.68
CA ALA A 831 26.03 28.72 -8.71
C ALA A 831 27.19 28.70 -7.70
N GLY A 832 27.61 27.52 -7.23
CA GLY A 832 28.74 27.40 -6.32
C GLY A 832 30.10 27.72 -6.95
N LYS A 833 30.27 27.53 -8.26
CA LYS A 833 31.48 27.97 -8.96
C LYS A 833 31.56 29.52 -9.11
N ARG A 834 30.40 30.19 -9.31
CA ARG A 834 30.32 31.66 -9.43
C ARG A 834 30.56 32.39 -8.09
N THR A 835 30.29 31.76 -6.97
CA THR A 835 30.55 32.31 -5.63
C THR A 835 31.98 32.04 -5.16
N ALA A 836 32.69 31.10 -5.78
CA ALA A 836 34.11 30.77 -5.48
C ALA A 836 35.11 31.48 -6.43
N ALA A 837 34.64 32.01 -7.56
CA ALA A 837 35.37 32.93 -8.45
C ALA A 837 35.03 34.40 -8.11
#